data_8fa51c90cbdeb94b98e287ac32bdd938
#
_entry.id   8fa51c90cbdeb94b98e287ac32bdd938
#
_cell.length_a   1.000
_cell.length_b   1.000
_cell.length_c   1.000
_cell.angle_alpha   90.00
_cell.angle_beta   90.00
_cell.angle_gamma   90.00
#
_symmetry.space_group_name_H-M   'P 1'
#
loop_
_entity.id
_entity.type
_entity.pdbx_description
1 polymer ?
#
loop_
_entity_poly.entity_id
_entity_poly.type
_entity_poly.pdbx_seq_one_letter_code
_entity_poly.pdbx_strand_id
1 'polypeptide(L)'
;MIHATDTATTKDGETITVTADANTATEATDGYQPLSTSTATLTDMPMLDIPQVVNTVSDQVLENQNATTLDEALYNVSNVVQTNTLGGTQDAFVRRGFGANRDGSIMTNGLRTVLPRSFNAATERVEVLKGPASTLYGILDPGGLINVVTKRPEKTFHGSVSATSSSFGGGTGQLDITGPIEGTQLAYRLTGEVQDEDYWRNFGKERSTFIAPSLTWFGDNATVTMLYSHRDYKTPFDRGTIFDLTTKQPVNVDRKIRFDEPFNITDGQSDLAQLNAEYHLNSQWTARFDYSYSQDKYGDNQARVTAYDATTGTLTRRVDATQGSTQRMHSTRADLQGNVDIAGFYNEILGGVSYEYYDLLRTDMIRCKKAKDFNIYNPVYGNTSKCTTVSASDSDQTIKQESYSAYAQDALYLTDNWIAVAGIRYQYYTQYAGKGRPFNVNTDSRDEQWTPKLGLVYKLTPSVSLFANYSQTFMPQSSIASYIGDLPPESSNAYEVGAKFELFDGITADIALFDIHKRNVLYTESIGDETIAKTAGRVRSRGVEVDLAGALTENINIIASYGYTDAKVLEDPDYAGKPLPNVPRHTGSLFLTYDIHNMPGNNTLTFGGGGHGVSRRSATNRADYYLPGYFVADAFAAYKMKLQYPVTLQLNVKNLFDKTYYTSSIATNNLGNQIGDPREVQFTVKMEF
;
A
#
# COMPACT_ATOMS: atom_id res chain seq x y z
N MET A 1 19.90 -30.92 -21.75
CA MET A 1 20.90 -30.44 -20.79
C MET A 1 21.94 -29.63 -21.56
N ILE A 2 21.75 -28.34 -21.66
CA ILE A 2 22.81 -27.39 -22.03
C ILE A 2 22.53 -26.17 -21.14
N HIS A 3 23.40 -26.00 -20.13
CA HIS A 3 23.45 -24.79 -19.32
C HIS A 3 24.10 -23.71 -20.18
N ALA A 4 23.37 -22.65 -20.48
CA ALA A 4 23.96 -21.43 -20.98
C ALA A 4 24.35 -20.58 -19.76
N THR A 5 25.60 -20.60 -19.38
CA THR A 5 26.22 -19.68 -18.45
C THR A 5 26.76 -18.52 -19.27
N ASP A 6 26.09 -17.37 -19.24
CA ASP A 6 26.68 -16.13 -19.72
C ASP A 6 27.56 -15.53 -18.61
N THR A 7 28.87 -15.57 -18.83
CA THR A 7 29.89 -14.96 -17.98
C THR A 7 30.20 -13.57 -18.52
N ALA A 8 29.80 -12.53 -17.81
CA ALA A 8 30.35 -11.20 -18.00
C ALA A 8 31.71 -11.13 -17.26
N THR A 9 32.81 -11.02 -18.00
CA THR A 9 34.14 -10.86 -17.43
C THR A 9 34.45 -9.39 -17.19
N THR A 10 34.56 -9.00 -15.92
CA THR A 10 35.26 -7.78 -15.52
C THR A 10 36.78 -8.04 -15.50
N LYS A 11 37.58 -7.00 -15.70
CA LYS A 11 39.04 -7.04 -15.95
C LYS A 11 39.90 -7.45 -14.74
N ASP A 12 39.32 -7.76 -13.58
CA ASP A 12 39.99 -8.08 -12.31
C ASP A 12 39.53 -9.40 -11.67
N GLY A 13 39.16 -10.39 -12.47
CA GLY A 13 39.23 -11.79 -12.04
C GLY A 13 38.22 -12.28 -10.99
N GLU A 14 37.26 -11.48 -10.55
CA GLU A 14 36.12 -11.93 -9.78
C GLU A 14 34.90 -12.10 -10.70
N THR A 15 34.52 -13.34 -10.90
CA THR A 15 33.32 -13.70 -11.69
C THR A 15 32.10 -13.59 -10.78
N ILE A 16 31.37 -12.50 -10.83
CA ILE A 16 30.02 -12.46 -10.30
C ILE A 16 29.16 -13.21 -11.32
N THR A 17 28.83 -14.46 -11.03
CA THR A 17 27.88 -15.23 -11.80
C THR A 17 26.49 -14.79 -11.40
N VAL A 18 25.93 -13.82 -12.08
CA VAL A 18 24.48 -13.58 -12.04
C VAL A 18 23.86 -14.66 -12.91
N THR A 19 23.51 -15.79 -12.31
CA THR A 19 22.60 -16.76 -12.92
C THR A 19 21.22 -16.15 -12.85
N ALA A 20 20.81 -15.43 -13.88
CA ALA A 20 19.42 -15.07 -14.10
C ALA A 20 18.64 -16.36 -14.44
N ASP A 21 18.37 -17.19 -13.43
CA ASP A 21 17.26 -18.10 -13.46
C ASP A 21 16.01 -17.25 -13.21
N ALA A 22 15.29 -16.90 -14.27
CA ALA A 22 14.03 -16.13 -14.28
C ALA A 22 12.89 -16.82 -13.49
N ASN A 23 13.18 -17.57 -12.45
CA ASN A 23 12.29 -18.56 -11.86
C ASN A 23 12.01 -18.42 -10.37
N THR A 24 12.61 -17.46 -9.68
CA THR A 24 12.29 -17.31 -8.25
C THR A 24 12.16 -15.86 -7.86
N ALA A 25 10.98 -15.48 -7.43
CA ALA A 25 10.70 -14.24 -6.73
C ALA A 25 11.51 -14.10 -5.41
N THR A 26 12.24 -15.13 -5.03
CA THR A 26 13.13 -15.22 -3.86
C THR A 26 14.46 -14.50 -4.01
N GLU A 27 14.85 -14.07 -5.21
CA GLU A 27 16.14 -13.38 -5.42
C GLU A 27 16.08 -11.85 -5.18
N ALA A 28 14.90 -11.27 -4.96
CA ALA A 28 14.78 -9.84 -4.68
C ALA A 28 15.19 -9.45 -3.26
N THR A 29 15.27 -10.42 -2.35
CA THR A 29 15.65 -10.22 -0.94
C THR A 29 16.52 -11.37 -0.43
N ASP A 30 17.46 -11.05 0.46
CA ASP A 30 18.19 -12.04 1.27
C ASP A 30 17.88 -11.76 2.75
N GLY A 31 17.00 -12.57 3.32
CA GLY A 31 16.48 -12.33 4.66
C GLY A 31 15.78 -10.96 4.77
N TYR A 32 16.38 -10.04 5.50
CA TYR A 32 15.88 -8.66 5.65
C TYR A 32 16.43 -7.72 4.56
N GLN A 33 17.51 -8.08 3.87
CA GLN A 33 18.17 -7.23 2.88
C GLN A 33 17.44 -7.23 1.54
N PRO A 34 17.01 -6.07 0.99
CA PRO A 34 16.58 -5.96 -0.39
C PRO A 34 17.80 -5.93 -1.33
N LEU A 35 17.79 -6.77 -2.37
CA LEU A 35 18.87 -6.88 -3.36
C LEU A 35 18.53 -6.16 -4.66
N SER A 36 17.32 -6.36 -5.18
CA SER A 36 16.84 -5.78 -6.43
C SER A 36 15.34 -5.50 -6.37
N THR A 37 14.86 -4.68 -7.29
CA THR A 37 13.43 -4.42 -7.49
C THR A 37 13.14 -3.99 -8.91
N SER A 38 12.06 -4.49 -9.50
CA SER A 38 11.52 -4.00 -10.77
C SER A 38 10.51 -2.85 -10.59
N THR A 39 10.08 -2.55 -9.37
CA THR A 39 9.04 -1.54 -9.11
C THR A 39 9.48 -0.11 -9.49
N ALA A 40 10.77 0.23 -9.42
CA ALA A 40 11.24 1.57 -9.76
C ALA A 40 11.44 1.84 -11.25
N THR A 41 11.77 0.81 -12.02
CA THR A 41 12.24 0.94 -13.40
C THR A 41 11.49 0.06 -14.39
N LEU A 42 10.70 -0.89 -13.92
CA LEU A 42 10.10 -2.00 -14.69
C LEU A 42 11.15 -2.92 -15.33
N THR A 43 12.40 -2.80 -14.89
CA THR A 43 13.54 -3.65 -15.23
C THR A 43 14.19 -4.12 -13.93
N ASP A 44 14.89 -5.23 -13.93
CA ASP A 44 15.54 -5.77 -12.74
C ASP A 44 16.88 -5.09 -12.50
N MET A 45 16.84 -3.86 -11.96
CA MET A 45 18.05 -3.11 -11.62
C MET A 45 18.47 -3.35 -10.17
N PRO A 46 19.80 -3.46 -9.91
CA PRO A 46 20.33 -3.46 -8.55
C PRO A 46 19.93 -2.20 -7.78
N MET A 47 19.69 -2.33 -6.46
CA MET A 47 19.24 -1.22 -5.62
C MET A 47 20.14 0.02 -5.71
N LEU A 48 21.46 -0.17 -5.83
CA LEU A 48 22.44 0.91 -5.94
C LEU A 48 22.38 1.69 -7.27
N ASP A 49 21.81 1.11 -8.32
CA ASP A 49 21.76 1.69 -9.66
C ASP A 49 20.46 2.47 -9.93
N ILE A 50 19.51 2.40 -9.00
CA ILE A 50 18.19 3.04 -9.13
C ILE A 50 18.24 4.48 -8.63
N PRO A 51 17.96 5.52 -9.46
CA PRO A 51 17.98 6.92 -9.05
C PRO A 51 16.71 7.37 -8.30
N GLN A 52 16.15 6.53 -7.44
CA GLN A 52 14.93 6.80 -6.68
C GLN A 52 14.87 5.89 -5.45
N VAL A 53 14.20 6.34 -4.38
CA VAL A 53 14.01 5.51 -3.18
C VAL A 53 12.94 4.46 -3.42
N VAL A 54 13.29 3.21 -3.13
CA VAL A 54 12.37 2.08 -3.05
C VAL A 54 12.65 1.32 -1.75
N ASN A 55 11.63 1.13 -0.94
CA ASN A 55 11.74 0.32 0.26
C ASN A 55 11.06 -1.02 0.05
N THR A 56 11.69 -2.08 0.52
CA THR A 56 11.14 -3.44 0.47
C THR A 56 11.02 -3.99 1.89
N VAL A 57 9.85 -4.49 2.23
CA VAL A 57 9.58 -5.26 3.44
C VAL A 57 9.49 -6.71 3.02
N SER A 58 10.51 -7.50 3.37
CA SER A 58 10.65 -8.90 2.95
C SER A 58 9.67 -9.83 3.67
N ASP A 59 9.48 -11.03 3.12
CA ASP A 59 8.69 -12.11 3.72
C ASP A 59 9.17 -12.45 5.12
N GLN A 60 10.48 -12.51 5.37
CA GLN A 60 11.04 -12.80 6.69
C GLN A 60 10.70 -11.72 7.73
N VAL A 61 10.68 -10.43 7.34
CA VAL A 61 10.21 -9.35 8.21
C VAL A 61 8.73 -9.54 8.53
N LEU A 62 7.92 -9.82 7.51
CA LEU A 62 6.47 -10.03 7.66
C LEU A 62 6.17 -11.23 8.57
N GLU A 63 6.89 -12.35 8.43
CA GLU A 63 6.75 -13.53 9.27
C GLU A 63 7.15 -13.26 10.73
N ASN A 64 8.32 -12.65 10.97
CA ASN A 64 8.81 -12.38 12.31
C ASN A 64 7.90 -11.44 13.08
N GLN A 65 7.36 -10.42 12.41
CA GLN A 65 6.40 -9.49 13.00
C GLN A 65 4.98 -10.06 13.06
N ASN A 66 4.73 -11.21 12.44
CA ASN A 66 3.41 -11.79 12.22
C ASN A 66 2.43 -10.73 11.68
N ALA A 67 2.86 -10.05 10.59
CA ALA A 67 2.07 -9.00 9.98
C ALA A 67 0.81 -9.60 9.34
N THR A 68 -0.36 -9.06 9.70
CA THR A 68 -1.67 -9.52 9.22
C THR A 68 -2.36 -8.48 8.34
N THR A 69 -1.83 -7.27 8.32
CA THR A 69 -2.36 -6.14 7.55
C THR A 69 -1.26 -5.39 6.81
N LEU A 70 -1.66 -4.65 5.79
CA LEU A 70 -0.73 -3.77 5.06
C LEU A 70 -0.19 -2.64 5.96
N ASP A 71 -0.98 -2.17 6.92
CA ASP A 71 -0.56 -1.18 7.93
C ASP A 71 0.68 -1.66 8.69
N GLU A 72 0.63 -2.90 9.19
CA GLU A 72 1.71 -3.50 9.98
C GLU A 72 2.99 -3.67 9.15
N ALA A 73 2.87 -4.10 7.90
CA ALA A 73 4.01 -4.16 6.98
C ALA A 73 4.65 -2.78 6.79
N LEU A 74 3.84 -1.74 6.63
CA LEU A 74 4.27 -0.38 6.32
C LEU A 74 4.79 0.41 7.54
N TYR A 75 4.65 -0.07 8.78
CA TYR A 75 5.32 0.52 9.94
C TYR A 75 6.85 0.54 9.79
N ASN A 76 7.39 -0.37 8.98
CA ASN A 76 8.82 -0.48 8.70
C ASN A 76 9.36 0.57 7.71
N VAL A 77 8.49 1.37 7.08
CA VAL A 77 8.83 2.28 5.98
C VAL A 77 8.72 3.74 6.41
N SER A 78 9.75 4.55 6.16
CA SER A 78 9.77 5.97 6.52
C SER A 78 8.70 6.78 5.76
N ASN A 79 8.11 7.78 6.44
CA ASN A 79 7.12 8.72 5.89
C ASN A 79 5.89 8.06 5.23
N VAL A 80 5.53 6.84 5.65
CA VAL A 80 4.29 6.18 5.28
C VAL A 80 3.43 6.01 6.53
N VAL A 81 2.22 6.54 6.52
CA VAL A 81 1.30 6.44 7.66
C VAL A 81 -0.14 6.28 7.19
N GLN A 82 -0.96 5.66 8.02
CA GLN A 82 -2.37 5.49 7.77
C GLN A 82 -3.09 6.84 7.66
N THR A 83 -4.04 6.94 6.74
CA THR A 83 -4.99 8.04 6.63
C THR A 83 -6.43 7.55 6.78
N ASN A 84 -7.42 8.25 6.28
CA ASN A 84 -8.83 7.86 6.41
C ASN A 84 -9.15 6.51 5.76
N THR A 85 -9.25 5.46 6.56
CA THR A 85 -9.52 4.08 6.15
C THR A 85 -11.01 3.76 5.93
N LEU A 86 -11.88 4.77 5.88
CA LEU A 86 -13.33 4.57 5.83
C LEU A 86 -13.83 3.65 6.96
N GLY A 87 -13.47 3.98 8.20
CA GLY A 87 -13.92 3.22 9.36
C GLY A 87 -13.27 1.83 9.49
N GLY A 88 -12.02 1.69 9.05
CA GLY A 88 -11.27 0.43 9.14
C GLY A 88 -11.53 -0.55 8.00
N THR A 89 -12.30 -0.18 6.97
CA THR A 89 -12.73 -1.12 5.92
C THR A 89 -11.83 -1.16 4.69
N GLN A 90 -10.88 -0.21 4.57
CA GLN A 90 -10.00 -0.09 3.39
C GLN A 90 -8.58 0.28 3.78
N ASP A 91 -7.63 -0.16 2.96
CA ASP A 91 -6.26 0.32 3.00
C ASP A 91 -6.20 1.78 2.53
N ALA A 92 -5.52 2.63 3.30
CA ALA A 92 -5.39 4.05 2.98
C ALA A 92 -4.13 4.64 3.64
N PHE A 93 -3.21 5.16 2.83
CA PHE A 93 -1.92 5.66 3.30
C PHE A 93 -1.57 7.01 2.69
N VAL A 94 -0.95 7.87 3.49
CA VAL A 94 -0.17 8.98 2.97
C VAL A 94 1.30 8.57 2.91
N ARG A 95 1.96 8.95 1.82
CA ARG A 95 3.37 8.74 1.53
C ARG A 95 3.99 10.09 1.24
N ARG A 96 5.05 10.47 1.94
CA ARG A 96 5.64 11.82 1.82
C ARG A 96 4.59 12.96 1.89
N GLY A 97 3.51 12.78 2.67
CA GLY A 97 2.43 13.75 2.83
C GLY A 97 1.29 13.68 1.82
N PHE A 98 1.34 12.83 0.81
CA PHE A 98 0.32 12.67 -0.22
C PHE A 98 -0.29 11.28 -0.20
N GLY A 99 -1.56 11.20 -0.56
CA GLY A 99 -2.33 9.97 -0.65
C GLY A 99 -3.69 10.07 0.04
N ALA A 100 -4.61 9.24 -0.41
CA ALA A 100 -5.96 9.13 0.12
C ALA A 100 -6.46 7.69 -0.01
N ASN A 101 -7.64 7.40 0.55
CA ASN A 101 -8.29 6.14 0.25
C ASN A 101 -8.74 6.09 -1.23
N ARG A 102 -8.62 4.91 -1.84
CA ARG A 102 -9.02 4.68 -3.24
C ARG A 102 -8.31 5.59 -4.25
N ASP A 103 -7.10 6.04 -3.97
CA ASP A 103 -6.31 6.87 -4.89
C ASP A 103 -5.61 6.07 -6.00
N GLY A 104 -5.80 4.74 -6.02
CA GLY A 104 -5.21 3.85 -7.02
C GLY A 104 -3.70 3.64 -6.86
N SER A 105 -3.11 4.03 -5.73
CA SER A 105 -1.68 3.91 -5.48
C SER A 105 -1.26 2.58 -4.87
N ILE A 106 -2.21 1.72 -4.47
CA ILE A 106 -1.92 0.37 -4.00
C ILE A 106 -2.11 -0.58 -5.18
N MET A 107 -1.04 -1.27 -5.52
CA MET A 107 -0.97 -2.18 -6.67
C MET A 107 -0.69 -3.60 -6.22
N THR A 108 -1.03 -4.56 -7.07
CA THR A 108 -0.64 -5.97 -6.89
C THR A 108 0.16 -6.40 -8.11
N ASN A 109 1.39 -6.86 -7.89
CA ASN A 109 2.35 -7.24 -8.94
C ASN A 109 2.58 -6.14 -9.99
N GLY A 110 2.67 -4.87 -9.54
CA GLY A 110 2.91 -3.71 -10.38
C GLY A 110 1.75 -3.27 -11.26
N LEU A 111 0.55 -3.80 -11.05
CA LEU A 111 -0.68 -3.45 -11.76
C LEU A 111 -1.72 -2.90 -10.78
N ARG A 112 -2.43 -1.86 -11.20
CA ARG A 112 -3.45 -1.20 -10.40
C ARG A 112 -4.63 -2.12 -10.13
N THR A 113 -5.13 -2.12 -8.88
CA THR A 113 -6.26 -2.92 -8.43
C THR A 113 -7.26 -2.09 -7.62
N VAL A 114 -8.46 -2.64 -7.39
CA VAL A 114 -9.52 -2.04 -6.55
C VAL A 114 -9.81 -2.86 -5.29
N LEU A 115 -8.84 -3.64 -4.83
CA LEU A 115 -8.98 -4.45 -3.62
C LEU A 115 -9.11 -3.55 -2.38
N PRO A 116 -10.10 -3.78 -1.49
CA PRO A 116 -10.25 -2.99 -0.27
C PRO A 116 -9.12 -3.25 0.74
N ARG A 117 -8.62 -4.49 0.77
CA ARG A 117 -7.47 -4.96 1.52
C ARG A 117 -6.57 -5.74 0.58
N SER A 118 -5.34 -5.30 0.41
CA SER A 118 -4.41 -5.88 -0.56
C SER A 118 -3.48 -6.92 0.07
N PHE A 119 -3.26 -6.87 1.39
CA PHE A 119 -2.44 -7.82 2.13
C PHE A 119 -3.24 -9.09 2.47
N ASN A 120 -2.63 -10.28 2.26
CA ASN A 120 -3.25 -11.59 2.51
C ASN A 120 -2.17 -12.71 2.51
N ALA A 121 -2.57 -13.97 2.72
CA ALA A 121 -1.68 -15.12 2.76
C ALA A 121 -0.84 -15.35 1.48
N ALA A 122 -1.25 -14.80 0.34
CA ALA A 122 -0.47 -14.86 -0.89
C ALA A 122 0.59 -13.76 -1.00
N THR A 123 0.67 -12.82 -0.05
CA THR A 123 1.69 -11.77 -0.05
C THR A 123 3.06 -12.37 0.23
N GLU A 124 4.02 -12.08 -0.63
CA GLU A 124 5.42 -12.43 -0.46
C GLU A 124 6.18 -11.27 0.20
N ARG A 125 6.07 -10.08 -0.38
CA ARG A 125 6.73 -8.86 0.11
C ARG A 125 5.93 -7.62 -0.24
N VAL A 126 6.26 -6.51 0.39
CA VAL A 126 5.67 -5.20 0.10
C VAL A 126 6.78 -4.24 -0.32
N GLU A 127 6.61 -3.62 -1.48
CA GLU A 127 7.54 -2.63 -2.00
C GLU A 127 6.87 -1.25 -2.03
N VAL A 128 7.61 -0.20 -1.65
CA VAL A 128 7.13 1.18 -1.65
C VAL A 128 8.04 2.02 -2.52
N LEU A 129 7.55 2.43 -3.69
CA LEU A 129 8.22 3.40 -4.55
C LEU A 129 7.79 4.79 -4.12
N LYS A 130 8.73 5.60 -3.65
CA LYS A 130 8.47 6.94 -3.11
C LYS A 130 8.63 8.04 -4.16
N GLY A 131 7.73 9.03 -4.10
CA GLY A 131 7.73 10.16 -5.02
C GLY A 131 7.00 9.88 -6.35
N PRO A 132 6.94 10.86 -7.27
CA PRO A 132 6.21 10.74 -8.53
C PRO A 132 6.69 9.57 -9.38
N ALA A 133 5.74 8.76 -9.88
CA ALA A 133 6.01 7.55 -10.66
C ALA A 133 5.16 7.44 -11.93
N SER A 134 4.52 8.53 -12.37
CA SER A 134 3.59 8.51 -13.51
C SER A 134 4.24 8.16 -14.84
N THR A 135 5.53 8.36 -15.01
CA THR A 135 6.26 7.98 -16.23
C THR A 135 6.10 6.47 -16.53
N LEU A 136 6.11 5.63 -15.52
CA LEU A 136 5.96 4.18 -15.69
C LEU A 136 4.56 3.67 -15.35
N TYR A 137 3.90 4.29 -14.37
CA TYR A 137 2.65 3.78 -13.79
C TYR A 137 1.41 4.63 -14.11
N GLY A 138 1.55 5.71 -14.87
CA GLY A 138 0.43 6.54 -15.30
C GLY A 138 -0.14 7.41 -14.19
N ILE A 139 -1.47 7.45 -14.09
CA ILE A 139 -2.20 8.33 -13.18
C ILE A 139 -1.91 7.98 -11.73
N LEU A 140 -1.17 8.85 -11.01
CA LEU A 140 -0.78 8.66 -9.62
C LEU A 140 -0.69 9.97 -8.84
N ASP A 141 -0.93 9.89 -7.52
CA ASP A 141 -0.61 10.94 -6.56
C ASP A 141 0.92 11.04 -6.35
N PRO A 142 1.48 12.22 -6.07
CA PRO A 142 2.94 12.41 -5.97
C PRO A 142 3.62 11.70 -4.80
N GLY A 143 2.88 11.09 -3.90
CA GLY A 143 3.43 10.26 -2.82
C GLY A 143 4.12 8.98 -3.30
N GLY A 144 3.82 8.53 -4.52
CA GLY A 144 4.30 7.27 -5.06
C GLY A 144 3.30 6.13 -4.93
N LEU A 145 3.77 4.89 -4.95
CA LEU A 145 2.91 3.70 -4.91
C LEU A 145 3.39 2.66 -3.89
N ILE A 146 2.47 1.78 -3.51
CA ILE A 146 2.71 0.58 -2.71
C ILE A 146 2.41 -0.61 -3.61
N ASN A 147 3.37 -1.50 -3.78
CA ASN A 147 3.24 -2.71 -4.59
C ASN A 147 3.26 -3.94 -3.69
N VAL A 148 2.14 -4.63 -3.61
CA VAL A 148 2.04 -5.92 -2.93
C VAL A 148 2.42 -7.01 -3.92
N VAL A 149 3.56 -7.63 -3.71
CA VAL A 149 4.07 -8.71 -4.56
C VAL A 149 3.57 -10.04 -4.02
N THR A 150 3.02 -10.88 -4.89
CA THR A 150 2.46 -12.16 -4.50
C THR A 150 3.43 -13.31 -4.75
N LYS A 151 3.35 -14.32 -3.90
CA LYS A 151 4.07 -15.60 -4.05
C LYS A 151 3.74 -16.25 -5.38
N ARG A 152 4.77 -16.75 -6.07
CA ARG A 152 4.65 -17.43 -7.37
C ARG A 152 4.80 -18.96 -7.25
N PRO A 153 4.27 -19.74 -8.19
CA PRO A 153 4.54 -21.17 -8.30
C PRO A 153 6.03 -21.47 -8.45
N GLU A 154 6.50 -22.53 -7.78
CA GLU A 154 7.89 -22.93 -7.76
C GLU A 154 8.09 -24.36 -8.32
N LYS A 155 9.28 -24.63 -8.87
CA LYS A 155 9.63 -25.93 -9.43
C LYS A 155 10.00 -26.98 -8.38
N THR A 156 10.19 -26.57 -7.13
CA THR A 156 10.42 -27.44 -5.99
C THR A 156 9.16 -27.55 -5.15
N PHE A 157 8.83 -28.77 -4.73
CA PHE A 157 7.67 -28.97 -3.87
C PHE A 157 8.00 -28.52 -2.44
N HIS A 158 7.19 -27.65 -1.91
CA HIS A 158 7.13 -27.35 -0.49
C HIS A 158 5.75 -26.80 -0.12
N GLY A 159 5.45 -26.84 1.17
CA GLY A 159 4.20 -26.32 1.65
C GLY A 159 4.27 -25.94 3.12
N SER A 160 3.28 -25.20 3.58
CA SER A 160 3.10 -24.89 4.98
C SER A 160 1.62 -24.79 5.35
N VAL A 161 1.33 -25.13 6.59
CA VAL A 161 0.04 -24.86 7.22
C VAL A 161 0.30 -24.14 8.54
N SER A 162 -0.46 -23.10 8.82
CA SER A 162 -0.36 -22.38 10.08
C SER A 162 -1.72 -22.09 10.71
N ALA A 163 -1.71 -21.95 12.03
CA ALA A 163 -2.86 -21.51 12.81
C ALA A 163 -2.37 -20.48 13.83
N THR A 164 -3.01 -19.32 13.83
CA THR A 164 -2.74 -18.22 14.78
C THR A 164 -3.98 -17.98 15.62
N SER A 165 -3.83 -17.92 16.93
CA SER A 165 -4.88 -17.49 17.86
C SER A 165 -4.60 -16.10 18.38
N SER A 166 -5.65 -15.29 18.57
CA SER A 166 -5.57 -13.93 19.10
C SER A 166 -6.13 -13.86 20.52
N SER A 167 -5.52 -13.02 21.37
CA SER A 167 -6.04 -12.70 22.70
C SER A 167 -7.36 -11.91 22.67
N PHE A 168 -7.75 -11.38 21.54
CA PHE A 168 -9.07 -10.75 21.36
C PHE A 168 -10.18 -11.81 21.25
N GLY A 169 -9.83 -13.02 20.84
CA GLY A 169 -10.72 -14.15 20.59
C GLY A 169 -10.74 -14.57 19.13
N GLY A 170 -10.78 -15.88 18.88
CA GLY A 170 -10.73 -16.43 17.54
C GLY A 170 -9.32 -16.56 16.99
N GLY A 171 -9.17 -16.47 15.66
CA GLY A 171 -7.86 -16.59 15.00
C GLY A 171 -7.93 -16.77 13.50
N THR A 172 -6.75 -17.06 12.92
CA THR A 172 -6.54 -17.21 11.48
C THR A 172 -5.86 -18.54 11.16
N GLY A 173 -6.37 -19.26 10.18
CA GLY A 173 -5.73 -20.44 9.58
C GLY A 173 -5.24 -20.14 8.18
N GLN A 174 -4.02 -20.57 7.84
CA GLN A 174 -3.44 -20.36 6.51
C GLN A 174 -2.88 -21.67 5.94
N LEU A 175 -2.90 -21.77 4.62
CA LEU A 175 -2.35 -22.84 3.81
C LEU A 175 -1.54 -22.23 2.66
N ASP A 176 -0.36 -22.78 2.39
CA ASP A 176 0.47 -22.43 1.25
C ASP A 176 1.15 -23.70 0.72
N ILE A 177 0.86 -24.07 -0.51
CA ILE A 177 1.44 -25.27 -1.16
C ILE A 177 1.86 -24.91 -2.58
N THR A 178 3.08 -25.25 -2.93
CA THR A 178 3.62 -25.08 -4.30
C THR A 178 4.41 -26.28 -4.73
N GLY A 179 4.53 -26.49 -6.04
CA GLY A 179 5.35 -27.55 -6.60
C GLY A 179 5.15 -27.77 -8.09
N PRO A 180 6.00 -28.60 -8.71
CA PRO A 180 5.88 -28.93 -10.12
C PRO A 180 4.71 -29.90 -10.38
N ILE A 181 4.14 -29.83 -11.58
CA ILE A 181 3.27 -30.87 -12.10
C ILE A 181 4.14 -31.84 -12.87
N GLU A 182 4.34 -33.06 -12.32
CA GLU A 182 5.25 -34.04 -12.85
C GLU A 182 5.03 -34.36 -14.35
N GLY A 183 6.11 -34.45 -15.09
CA GLY A 183 6.10 -34.75 -16.55
C GLY A 183 5.66 -33.56 -17.41
N THR A 184 5.53 -32.37 -16.84
CA THR A 184 5.17 -31.13 -17.55
C THR A 184 6.17 -30.00 -17.26
N GLN A 185 6.00 -28.87 -17.97
CA GLN A 185 6.70 -27.59 -17.67
C GLN A 185 5.87 -26.68 -16.79
N LEU A 186 4.92 -27.22 -16.03
CA LEU A 186 4.02 -26.46 -15.17
C LEU A 186 4.40 -26.59 -13.69
N ALA A 187 4.26 -25.50 -12.97
CA ALA A 187 4.22 -25.48 -11.51
C ALA A 187 2.94 -24.80 -11.03
N TYR A 188 2.44 -25.23 -9.89
CA TYR A 188 1.25 -24.68 -9.26
C TYR A 188 1.59 -24.09 -7.89
N ARG A 189 0.78 -23.16 -7.45
CA ARG A 189 0.69 -22.71 -6.04
C ARG A 189 -0.75 -22.53 -5.65
N LEU A 190 -1.08 -22.91 -4.42
CA LEU A 190 -2.37 -22.66 -3.80
C LEU A 190 -2.12 -22.04 -2.45
N THR A 191 -2.58 -20.81 -2.27
CA THR A 191 -2.64 -20.17 -0.95
C THR A 191 -4.08 -20.02 -0.50
N GLY A 192 -4.32 -20.16 0.79
CA GLY A 192 -5.65 -20.03 1.39
C GLY A 192 -5.56 -19.44 2.79
N GLU A 193 -6.61 -18.72 3.19
CA GLU A 193 -6.72 -18.12 4.51
C GLU A 193 -8.18 -18.12 4.98
N VAL A 194 -8.39 -18.44 6.24
CA VAL A 194 -9.68 -18.31 6.92
C VAL A 194 -9.45 -17.56 8.22
N GLN A 195 -10.15 -16.44 8.39
CA GLN A 195 -10.11 -15.60 9.58
C GLN A 195 -11.50 -15.53 10.22
N ASP A 196 -11.59 -15.74 11.53
CA ASP A 196 -12.75 -15.44 12.39
C ASP A 196 -12.22 -14.93 13.73
N GLU A 197 -12.16 -13.61 13.88
CA GLU A 197 -11.60 -12.95 15.05
C GLU A 197 -12.61 -11.99 15.66
N ASP A 198 -12.64 -11.91 17.00
CA ASP A 198 -13.43 -10.90 17.69
C ASP A 198 -12.78 -9.53 17.54
N TYR A 199 -13.58 -8.52 17.26
CA TYR A 199 -13.10 -7.14 17.22
C TYR A 199 -12.77 -6.67 18.63
N TRP A 200 -11.64 -6.02 18.82
CA TRP A 200 -11.16 -5.65 20.16
C TRP A 200 -12.06 -4.67 20.93
N ARG A 201 -12.93 -3.93 20.25
CA ARG A 201 -13.93 -3.07 20.89
C ARG A 201 -15.15 -3.90 21.34
N ASN A 202 -16.10 -3.25 22.00
CA ASN A 202 -17.18 -3.90 22.74
C ASN A 202 -18.14 -4.79 21.92
N PHE A 203 -18.08 -4.74 20.57
CA PHE A 203 -18.77 -5.66 19.69
C PHE A 203 -18.19 -5.63 18.26
N GLY A 204 -18.46 -6.68 17.50
CA GLY A 204 -18.02 -6.88 16.13
C GLY A 204 -17.17 -8.14 15.97
N LYS A 205 -17.03 -8.59 14.74
CA LYS A 205 -16.14 -9.66 14.33
C LYS A 205 -15.56 -9.35 12.96
N GLU A 206 -14.28 -9.66 12.79
CA GLU A 206 -13.63 -9.68 11.48
C GLU A 206 -13.66 -11.11 10.96
N ARG A 207 -14.22 -11.29 9.77
CA ARG A 207 -14.30 -12.57 9.09
C ARG A 207 -13.86 -12.44 7.67
N SER A 208 -13.02 -13.35 7.24
CA SER A 208 -12.70 -13.47 5.82
C SER A 208 -12.36 -14.90 5.44
N THR A 209 -12.63 -15.22 4.19
CA THR A 209 -12.13 -16.42 3.52
C THR A 209 -11.44 -15.98 2.26
N PHE A 210 -10.21 -16.42 2.07
CA PHE A 210 -9.38 -16.08 0.92
C PHE A 210 -8.82 -17.36 0.29
N ILE A 211 -8.80 -17.41 -1.03
CA ILE A 211 -8.18 -18.46 -1.82
C ILE A 211 -7.48 -17.88 -3.05
N ALA A 212 -6.26 -18.33 -3.33
CA ALA A 212 -5.50 -17.86 -4.48
C ALA A 212 -4.74 -19.02 -5.16
N PRO A 213 -5.36 -19.72 -6.11
CA PRO A 213 -4.66 -20.63 -7.01
C PRO A 213 -3.85 -19.84 -8.04
N SER A 214 -2.65 -20.33 -8.35
CA SER A 214 -1.81 -19.82 -9.42
C SER A 214 -1.10 -20.97 -10.16
N LEU A 215 -0.76 -20.72 -11.41
CA LEU A 215 -0.11 -21.67 -12.31
C LEU A 215 0.95 -20.94 -13.13
N THR A 216 2.15 -21.49 -13.18
CA THR A 216 3.22 -20.99 -14.06
C THR A 216 3.65 -22.07 -15.04
N TRP A 217 3.69 -21.71 -16.32
CA TRP A 217 4.31 -22.49 -17.37
C TRP A 217 5.72 -21.94 -17.64
N PHE A 218 6.70 -22.85 -17.60
CA PHE A 218 8.11 -22.54 -17.81
C PHE A 218 8.56 -23.15 -19.15
N GLY A 219 8.37 -22.42 -20.24
CA GLY A 219 8.89 -22.81 -21.55
C GLY A 219 10.38 -22.47 -21.71
N ASP A 220 10.98 -22.86 -22.85
CA ASP A 220 12.41 -22.65 -23.11
C ASP A 220 12.80 -21.18 -23.18
N ASN A 221 11.93 -20.32 -23.77
CA ASN A 221 12.14 -18.90 -23.94
C ASN A 221 10.99 -18.06 -23.36
N ALA A 222 10.04 -18.67 -22.68
CA ALA A 222 8.86 -17.98 -22.18
C ALA A 222 8.46 -18.47 -20.78
N THR A 223 8.01 -17.55 -19.96
CA THR A 223 7.37 -17.84 -18.69
C THR A 223 5.99 -17.18 -18.67
N VAL A 224 4.95 -17.96 -18.35
CA VAL A 224 3.57 -17.45 -18.26
C VAL A 224 2.98 -17.83 -16.92
N THR A 225 2.61 -16.83 -16.14
CA THR A 225 1.98 -17.00 -14.82
C THR A 225 0.54 -16.51 -14.85
N MET A 226 -0.37 -17.33 -14.38
CA MET A 226 -1.77 -17.01 -14.15
C MET A 226 -2.06 -17.06 -12.66
N LEU A 227 -2.68 -16.01 -12.12
CA LEU A 227 -3.15 -15.91 -10.75
C LEU A 227 -4.64 -15.60 -10.75
N TYR A 228 -5.41 -16.30 -9.94
CA TYR A 228 -6.74 -15.89 -9.55
C TYR A 228 -6.79 -15.82 -8.02
N SER A 229 -7.48 -14.82 -7.46
CA SER A 229 -7.80 -14.82 -6.05
C SER A 229 -9.24 -14.37 -5.81
N HIS A 230 -9.84 -14.95 -4.80
CA HIS A 230 -11.18 -14.62 -4.31
C HIS A 230 -11.15 -14.42 -2.81
N ARG A 231 -11.83 -13.37 -2.34
CA ARG A 231 -12.01 -13.09 -0.92
C ARG A 231 -13.46 -12.73 -0.63
N ASP A 232 -14.10 -13.47 0.27
CA ASP A 232 -15.28 -13.03 0.99
C ASP A 232 -14.87 -12.37 2.29
N TYR A 233 -15.48 -11.24 2.66
CA TYR A 233 -15.10 -10.54 3.88
C TYR A 233 -16.28 -9.86 4.57
N LYS A 234 -16.19 -9.77 5.90
CA LYS A 234 -17.12 -9.06 6.75
C LYS A 234 -16.35 -8.36 7.85
N THR A 235 -16.35 -7.03 7.82
CA THR A 235 -15.51 -6.19 8.68
C THR A 235 -16.37 -5.18 9.42
N PRO A 236 -16.15 -4.94 10.73
CA PRO A 236 -16.79 -3.84 11.45
C PRO A 236 -16.50 -2.50 10.78
N PHE A 237 -17.53 -1.69 10.60
CA PHE A 237 -17.39 -0.32 10.14
C PHE A 237 -17.33 0.60 11.36
N ASP A 238 -16.14 0.94 11.82
CA ASP A 238 -15.93 1.72 13.04
C ASP A 238 -15.18 3.03 12.74
N ARG A 239 -15.80 4.17 13.00
CA ARG A 239 -15.17 5.49 12.82
C ARG A 239 -14.30 5.93 14.00
N GLY A 240 -14.12 5.07 15.00
CA GLY A 240 -13.29 5.35 16.17
C GLY A 240 -13.95 6.24 17.19
N THR A 241 -13.28 7.32 17.59
CA THR A 241 -13.71 8.21 18.68
C THR A 241 -13.88 9.66 18.23
N ILE A 242 -14.44 10.46 19.12
CA ILE A 242 -14.67 11.91 18.94
C ILE A 242 -13.59 12.69 19.71
N PHE A 243 -13.11 13.79 19.14
CA PHE A 243 -12.32 14.77 19.86
C PHE A 243 -13.20 15.99 20.18
N ASP A 244 -13.22 16.40 21.43
CA ASP A 244 -13.89 17.62 21.85
C ASP A 244 -13.12 18.84 21.36
N LEU A 245 -13.76 19.71 20.58
CA LEU A 245 -13.11 20.89 20.01
C LEU A 245 -12.78 21.98 21.04
N THR A 246 -13.41 21.96 22.23
CA THR A 246 -13.12 22.89 23.32
C THR A 246 -11.84 22.48 24.05
N THR A 247 -11.75 21.23 24.45
CA THR A 247 -10.60 20.71 25.19
C THR A 247 -9.43 20.27 24.29
N LYS A 248 -9.69 20.06 22.99
CA LYS A 248 -8.75 19.49 22.00
C LYS A 248 -8.27 18.08 22.35
N GLN A 249 -9.06 17.35 23.16
CA GLN A 249 -8.75 16.01 23.65
C GLN A 249 -9.83 15.03 23.19
N PRO A 250 -9.52 13.71 23.13
CA PRO A 250 -10.55 12.70 22.92
C PRO A 250 -11.56 12.75 24.07
N VAL A 251 -12.81 12.41 23.78
CA VAL A 251 -13.85 12.30 24.82
C VAL A 251 -13.43 11.26 25.86
N ASN A 252 -13.68 11.57 27.14
CA ASN A 252 -13.24 10.74 28.26
C ASN A 252 -14.23 9.58 28.52
N VAL A 253 -14.09 8.53 27.72
CA VAL A 253 -14.84 7.26 27.88
C VAL A 253 -13.88 6.09 27.64
N ASP A 254 -14.26 4.89 28.05
CA ASP A 254 -13.47 3.70 27.78
C ASP A 254 -13.27 3.55 26.26
N ARG A 255 -12.03 3.30 25.84
CA ARG A 255 -11.65 3.11 24.42
C ARG A 255 -12.39 1.98 23.71
N LYS A 256 -12.96 1.03 24.45
CA LYS A 256 -13.77 -0.07 23.90
C LYS A 256 -15.18 0.38 23.51
N ILE A 257 -15.69 1.50 24.05
CA ILE A 257 -17.04 1.96 23.75
C ILE A 257 -17.12 2.47 22.31
N ARG A 258 -17.94 1.84 21.49
CA ARG A 258 -18.29 2.27 20.14
C ARG A 258 -19.44 3.26 20.19
N PHE A 259 -19.48 4.22 19.27
CA PHE A 259 -20.54 5.25 19.16
C PHE A 259 -21.56 4.93 18.06
N ASP A 260 -21.49 3.76 17.51
CA ASP A 260 -22.33 3.23 16.46
C ASP A 260 -23.18 2.05 16.96
N GLU A 261 -23.61 1.18 16.09
CA GLU A 261 -24.48 0.05 16.41
C GLU A 261 -23.84 -1.27 15.93
N PRO A 262 -24.25 -2.43 16.49
CA PRO A 262 -23.74 -3.75 16.07
C PRO A 262 -23.94 -4.07 14.58
N PHE A 263 -24.84 -3.36 13.88
CA PHE A 263 -25.05 -3.51 12.46
C PHE A 263 -24.09 -2.67 11.60
N ASN A 264 -23.18 -1.91 12.20
CA ASN A 264 -22.13 -1.19 11.46
C ASN A 264 -21.11 -2.17 10.91
N ILE A 265 -21.35 -2.66 9.73
CA ILE A 265 -20.59 -3.71 9.07
C ILE A 265 -20.46 -3.35 7.59
N THR A 266 -19.30 -3.61 7.02
CA THR A 266 -19.09 -3.79 5.58
C THR A 266 -19.01 -5.26 5.28
N ASP A 267 -19.82 -5.71 4.32
CA ASP A 267 -19.94 -7.10 3.88
C ASP A 267 -19.74 -7.13 2.36
N GLY A 268 -18.79 -7.91 1.88
CA GLY A 268 -18.43 -7.87 0.47
C GLY A 268 -17.59 -9.05 -0.01
N GLN A 269 -17.30 -9.01 -1.30
CA GLN A 269 -16.40 -9.96 -1.97
C GLN A 269 -15.50 -9.22 -2.95
N SER A 270 -14.26 -9.69 -3.07
CA SER A 270 -13.31 -9.18 -4.04
C SER A 270 -12.66 -10.30 -4.84
N ASP A 271 -12.44 -10.04 -6.13
CA ASP A 271 -11.81 -10.93 -7.08
C ASP A 271 -10.61 -10.25 -7.72
N LEU A 272 -9.56 -11.02 -8.00
CA LEU A 272 -8.40 -10.61 -8.76
C LEU A 272 -8.05 -11.72 -9.76
N ALA A 273 -7.88 -11.39 -11.02
CA ALA A 273 -7.33 -12.28 -12.04
C ALA A 273 -6.16 -11.59 -12.72
N GLN A 274 -5.00 -12.22 -12.75
CA GLN A 274 -3.81 -11.68 -13.40
C GLN A 274 -3.18 -12.70 -14.35
N LEU A 275 -2.63 -12.18 -15.45
CA LEU A 275 -1.81 -12.88 -16.40
C LEU A 275 -0.51 -12.11 -16.56
N ASN A 276 0.62 -12.74 -16.31
CA ASN A 276 1.95 -12.24 -16.59
C ASN A 276 2.61 -13.16 -17.61
N ALA A 277 3.10 -12.62 -18.69
CA ALA A 277 3.83 -13.36 -19.72
C ALA A 277 5.13 -12.65 -20.05
N GLU A 278 6.22 -13.39 -20.02
CA GLU A 278 7.53 -12.93 -20.41
C GLU A 278 8.06 -13.84 -21.52
N TYR A 279 8.64 -13.24 -22.56
CA TYR A 279 9.21 -13.97 -23.70
C TYR A 279 10.58 -13.39 -24.09
N HIS A 280 11.62 -14.19 -23.97
CA HIS A 280 12.96 -13.84 -24.40
C HIS A 280 13.08 -14.02 -25.91
N LEU A 281 13.04 -12.91 -26.65
CA LEU A 281 13.19 -12.90 -28.10
C LEU A 281 14.61 -13.36 -28.52
N ASN A 282 15.60 -12.96 -27.74
CA ASN A 282 17.00 -13.37 -27.80
C ASN A 282 17.71 -12.97 -26.49
N SER A 283 19.03 -13.07 -26.43
CA SER A 283 19.82 -12.69 -25.25
C SER A 283 19.78 -11.20 -24.86
N GLN A 284 19.31 -10.33 -25.75
CA GLN A 284 19.28 -8.88 -25.53
C GLN A 284 17.87 -8.32 -25.35
N TRP A 285 16.85 -8.99 -25.87
CA TRP A 285 15.49 -8.46 -25.93
C TRP A 285 14.48 -9.39 -25.26
N THR A 286 13.71 -8.81 -24.37
CA THR A 286 12.61 -9.47 -23.65
C THR A 286 11.30 -8.71 -23.88
N ALA A 287 10.26 -9.40 -24.30
CA ALA A 287 8.91 -8.86 -24.40
C ALA A 287 8.10 -9.31 -23.17
N ARG A 288 7.34 -8.40 -22.58
CA ARG A 288 6.45 -8.66 -21.45
C ARG A 288 5.03 -8.24 -21.76
N PHE A 289 4.09 -9.02 -21.27
CA PHE A 289 2.67 -8.69 -21.32
C PHE A 289 2.03 -8.97 -19.96
N ASP A 290 1.40 -7.96 -19.38
CA ASP A 290 0.72 -8.04 -18.11
C ASP A 290 -0.73 -7.62 -18.27
N TYR A 291 -1.63 -8.40 -17.67
CA TYR A 291 -3.06 -8.07 -17.57
C TYR A 291 -3.55 -8.33 -16.15
N SER A 292 -4.35 -7.40 -15.63
CA SER A 292 -5.03 -7.52 -14.34
C SER A 292 -6.49 -7.13 -14.48
N TYR A 293 -7.36 -7.96 -13.98
CA TYR A 293 -8.75 -7.64 -13.68
C TYR A 293 -8.96 -7.74 -12.18
N SER A 294 -9.51 -6.70 -11.57
CA SER A 294 -9.95 -6.75 -10.18
C SER A 294 -11.36 -6.20 -10.03
N GLN A 295 -12.10 -6.77 -9.10
CA GLN A 295 -13.46 -6.35 -8.75
C GLN A 295 -13.62 -6.36 -7.24
N ASP A 296 -14.34 -5.36 -6.70
CA ASP A 296 -14.83 -5.33 -5.33
C ASP A 296 -16.32 -5.02 -5.33
N LYS A 297 -17.10 -5.90 -4.70
CA LYS A 297 -18.54 -5.73 -4.49
C LYS A 297 -18.83 -5.72 -3.02
N TYR A 298 -19.46 -4.66 -2.54
CA TYR A 298 -19.78 -4.58 -1.12
C TYR A 298 -21.07 -3.80 -0.84
N GLY A 299 -21.60 -4.04 0.34
CA GLY A 299 -22.57 -3.20 1.01
C GLY A 299 -22.07 -2.79 2.40
N ASP A 300 -22.48 -1.63 2.86
CA ASP A 300 -22.21 -1.18 4.23
C ASP A 300 -23.48 -0.69 4.93
N ASN A 301 -23.46 -0.71 6.24
CA ASN A 301 -24.44 -0.05 7.09
C ASN A 301 -23.70 0.67 8.21
N GLN A 302 -24.16 1.87 8.57
CA GLN A 302 -23.55 2.64 9.64
C GLN A 302 -24.58 3.54 10.34
N ALA A 303 -24.62 3.47 11.68
CA ALA A 303 -25.16 4.54 12.50
C ALA A 303 -24.04 5.57 12.67
N ARG A 304 -24.05 6.60 11.81
CA ARG A 304 -22.99 7.60 11.73
C ARG A 304 -23.25 8.77 12.64
N VAL A 305 -22.26 9.12 13.48
CA VAL A 305 -22.29 10.37 14.24
C VAL A 305 -22.22 11.57 13.30
N THR A 306 -23.14 12.49 13.45
CA THR A 306 -23.24 13.74 12.67
C THR A 306 -23.10 15.01 13.51
N ALA A 307 -23.27 14.92 14.83
CA ALA A 307 -23.00 15.98 15.78
C ALA A 307 -22.76 15.42 17.18
N TYR A 308 -22.02 16.17 18.00
CA TYR A 308 -21.72 15.89 19.39
C TYR A 308 -22.01 17.14 20.24
N ASP A 309 -22.78 16.98 21.31
CA ASP A 309 -23.01 17.99 22.32
C ASP A 309 -22.08 17.73 23.52
N ALA A 310 -21.05 18.55 23.64
CA ALA A 310 -20.04 18.40 24.68
C ALA A 310 -20.60 18.67 26.10
N THR A 311 -21.71 19.40 26.24
CA THR A 311 -22.32 19.69 27.53
C THR A 311 -23.05 18.49 28.13
N THR A 312 -23.73 17.73 27.28
CA THR A 312 -24.59 16.62 27.72
C THR A 312 -23.99 15.25 27.41
N GLY A 313 -22.97 15.18 26.55
CA GLY A 313 -22.45 13.92 26.01
C GLY A 313 -23.38 13.26 24.98
N THR A 314 -24.36 13.99 24.45
CA THR A 314 -25.36 13.45 23.53
C THR A 314 -24.87 13.51 22.09
N LEU A 315 -25.04 12.39 21.36
CA LEU A 315 -24.75 12.30 19.94
C LEU A 315 -26.02 12.46 19.11
N THR A 316 -25.89 13.19 18.01
CA THR A 316 -26.84 13.11 16.92
C THR A 316 -26.30 12.12 15.90
N ARG A 317 -27.05 11.06 15.60
CA ARG A 317 -26.65 10.02 14.65
C ARG A 317 -27.62 9.98 13.47
N ARG A 318 -27.15 9.45 12.37
CA ARG A 318 -27.96 9.15 11.17
C ARG A 318 -27.58 7.77 10.65
N VAL A 319 -28.56 6.96 10.31
CA VAL A 319 -28.28 5.70 9.62
C VAL A 319 -28.03 6.00 8.16
N ASP A 320 -26.84 5.65 7.71
CA ASP A 320 -26.41 5.68 6.32
C ASP A 320 -26.09 4.26 5.87
N ALA A 321 -26.27 3.95 4.60
CA ALA A 321 -25.84 2.70 4.01
C ALA A 321 -25.50 2.89 2.53
N THR A 322 -24.64 2.01 2.04
CA THR A 322 -24.40 1.78 0.62
C THR A 322 -24.86 0.36 0.29
N GLN A 323 -25.76 0.22 -0.69
CA GLN A 323 -26.22 -1.09 -1.15
C GLN A 323 -25.86 -1.23 -2.63
N GLY A 324 -25.24 -2.38 -2.98
CA GLY A 324 -24.87 -2.67 -4.37
C GLY A 324 -23.71 -1.82 -4.88
N SER A 325 -22.69 -1.54 -4.06
CA SER A 325 -21.44 -0.95 -4.57
C SER A 325 -20.65 -1.98 -5.37
N THR A 326 -20.19 -1.58 -6.54
CA THR A 326 -19.30 -2.38 -7.40
C THR A 326 -18.20 -1.49 -7.94
N GLN A 327 -16.95 -1.93 -7.78
CA GLN A 327 -15.78 -1.32 -8.40
C GLN A 327 -15.12 -2.36 -9.29
N ARG A 328 -14.61 -1.93 -10.45
CA ARG A 328 -13.87 -2.78 -11.39
C ARG A 328 -12.67 -2.03 -11.91
N MET A 329 -11.58 -2.76 -12.10
CA MET A 329 -10.36 -2.24 -12.71
C MET A 329 -9.83 -3.25 -13.71
N HIS A 330 -9.57 -2.80 -14.91
CA HIS A 330 -8.77 -3.49 -15.92
C HIS A 330 -7.46 -2.71 -16.07
N SER A 331 -6.34 -3.38 -15.97
CA SER A 331 -5.02 -2.80 -16.17
C SER A 331 -4.22 -3.72 -17.08
N THR A 332 -3.72 -3.18 -18.19
CA THR A 332 -2.96 -3.93 -19.21
C THR A 332 -1.69 -3.18 -19.53
N ARG A 333 -0.61 -3.92 -19.67
CA ARG A 333 0.70 -3.37 -20.06
C ARG A 333 1.40 -4.34 -21.01
N ALA A 334 2.04 -3.80 -22.03
CA ALA A 334 2.91 -4.55 -22.94
C ALA A 334 4.21 -3.78 -23.12
N ASP A 335 5.33 -4.41 -22.80
CA ASP A 335 6.66 -3.81 -22.75
C ASP A 335 7.63 -4.60 -23.64
N LEU A 336 8.59 -3.88 -24.19
CA LEU A 336 9.78 -4.42 -24.80
C LEU A 336 10.99 -3.85 -24.07
N GLN A 337 11.77 -4.73 -23.42
CA GLN A 337 13.03 -4.40 -22.77
C GLN A 337 14.21 -4.82 -23.65
N GLY A 338 15.21 -3.98 -23.76
CA GLY A 338 16.44 -4.28 -24.51
C GLY A 338 17.67 -3.93 -23.69
N ASN A 339 18.62 -4.89 -23.62
CA ASN A 339 19.93 -4.71 -23.01
C ASN A 339 20.96 -4.69 -24.15
N VAL A 340 21.33 -3.48 -24.61
CA VAL A 340 22.02 -3.30 -25.88
C VAL A 340 23.17 -2.29 -25.79
N ASP A 341 24.22 -2.50 -26.58
CA ASP A 341 25.28 -1.52 -26.77
C ASP A 341 24.94 -0.59 -27.93
N ILE A 342 24.82 0.70 -27.66
CA ILE A 342 24.59 1.74 -28.66
C ILE A 342 25.75 2.73 -28.62
N ALA A 343 26.46 2.87 -29.74
CA ALA A 343 27.60 3.79 -29.89
C ALA A 343 28.71 3.60 -28.83
N GLY A 344 28.86 2.38 -28.30
CA GLY A 344 29.87 2.03 -27.30
C GLY A 344 29.42 2.23 -25.85
N PHE A 345 28.15 2.52 -25.62
CA PHE A 345 27.55 2.63 -24.29
C PHE A 345 26.53 1.52 -24.08
N TYR A 346 26.56 0.90 -22.92
CA TYR A 346 25.52 -0.06 -22.51
C TYR A 346 24.23 0.70 -22.14
N ASN A 347 23.11 0.18 -22.64
CA ASN A 347 21.78 0.77 -22.44
C ASN A 347 20.80 -0.31 -22.00
N GLU A 348 19.97 0.02 -20.99
CA GLU A 348 18.78 -0.73 -20.64
C GLU A 348 17.55 0.07 -21.12
N ILE A 349 17.05 -0.31 -22.28
CA ILE A 349 15.93 0.39 -22.93
C ILE A 349 14.64 -0.32 -22.58
N LEU A 350 13.63 0.45 -22.21
CA LEU A 350 12.25 -0.01 -22.00
C LEU A 350 11.31 0.83 -22.86
N GLY A 351 10.49 0.20 -23.66
CA GLY A 351 9.40 0.83 -24.38
C GLY A 351 8.10 0.07 -24.20
N GLY A 352 7.00 0.76 -23.97
CA GLY A 352 5.75 0.07 -23.72
C GLY A 352 4.50 0.89 -23.98
N VAL A 353 3.38 0.17 -23.94
CA VAL A 353 2.01 0.72 -24.01
C VAL A 353 1.19 0.19 -22.87
N SER A 354 0.23 0.98 -22.38
CA SER A 354 -0.71 0.49 -21.37
C SER A 354 -2.13 1.02 -21.60
N TYR A 355 -3.08 0.24 -21.10
CA TYR A 355 -4.49 0.55 -21.09
C TYR A 355 -5.04 0.31 -19.69
N GLU A 356 -5.84 1.25 -19.18
CA GLU A 356 -6.53 1.12 -17.90
C GLU A 356 -8.00 1.54 -18.05
N TYR A 357 -8.89 0.79 -17.42
CA TYR A 357 -10.32 1.11 -17.29
C TYR A 357 -10.77 0.91 -15.86
N TYR A 358 -11.26 1.97 -15.25
CA TYR A 358 -11.85 1.98 -13.92
C TYR A 358 -13.35 2.31 -14.00
N ASP A 359 -14.18 1.53 -13.27
CA ASP A 359 -15.61 1.72 -13.18
C ASP A 359 -16.09 1.54 -11.73
N LEU A 360 -16.75 2.56 -11.20
CA LEU A 360 -17.42 2.54 -9.90
C LEU A 360 -18.89 2.81 -10.08
N LEU A 361 -19.73 1.93 -9.51
CA LEU A 361 -21.18 2.16 -9.38
C LEU A 361 -21.60 1.87 -7.94
N ARG A 362 -22.28 2.83 -7.30
CA ARG A 362 -23.02 2.65 -6.05
C ARG A 362 -24.48 2.89 -6.31
N THR A 363 -25.29 1.82 -6.29
CA THR A 363 -26.70 1.87 -6.72
C THR A 363 -27.57 2.57 -5.70
N ASP A 364 -27.78 1.99 -4.53
CA ASP A 364 -28.67 2.53 -3.51
C ASP A 364 -27.91 3.16 -2.35
N MET A 365 -28.09 4.46 -2.18
CA MET A 365 -27.55 5.20 -1.05
C MET A 365 -28.66 5.46 -0.03
N ILE A 366 -28.60 4.77 1.11
CA ILE A 366 -29.55 4.94 2.20
C ILE A 366 -29.19 6.17 3.00
N ARG A 367 -30.17 7.06 3.26
CA ARG A 367 -30.01 8.25 4.06
C ARG A 367 -31.25 8.45 4.91
N CYS A 368 -31.14 8.25 6.21
CA CYS A 368 -32.24 8.33 7.13
C CYS A 368 -32.32 9.66 7.85
N LYS A 369 -33.35 9.88 8.64
CA LYS A 369 -33.47 11.06 9.49
C LYS A 369 -32.40 11.03 10.60
N LYS A 370 -31.95 12.20 11.00
CA LYS A 370 -31.06 12.35 12.16
C LYS A 370 -31.87 12.18 13.46
N ALA A 371 -31.26 11.54 14.45
CA ALA A 371 -31.84 11.36 15.78
C ALA A 371 -30.80 11.70 16.87
N LYS A 372 -31.27 12.28 17.98
CA LYS A 372 -30.48 12.45 19.22
C LYS A 372 -30.80 11.24 20.12
N ASP A 373 -30.08 10.15 19.91
CA ASP A 373 -30.49 8.82 20.41
C ASP A 373 -29.42 8.12 21.22
N PHE A 374 -28.26 8.75 21.45
CA PHE A 374 -27.14 8.10 22.11
C PHE A 374 -26.38 9.06 23.03
N ASN A 375 -26.06 8.59 24.24
CA ASN A 375 -25.21 9.32 25.16
C ASN A 375 -23.91 8.54 25.42
N ILE A 376 -22.76 9.21 25.25
CA ILE A 376 -21.45 8.56 25.36
C ILE A 376 -21.11 8.08 26.78
N TYR A 377 -21.70 8.70 27.81
CA TYR A 377 -21.48 8.35 29.22
C TYR A 377 -22.44 7.28 29.73
N ASN A 378 -23.54 7.04 29.02
CA ASN A 378 -24.50 5.98 29.29
C ASN A 378 -24.95 5.32 27.98
N PRO A 379 -24.04 4.57 27.31
CA PRO A 379 -24.31 4.00 26.00
C PRO A 379 -25.40 2.93 26.05
N VAL A 380 -26.45 3.12 25.25
CA VAL A 380 -27.51 2.14 25.05
C VAL A 380 -27.58 1.84 23.56
N TYR A 381 -27.36 0.56 23.21
CA TYR A 381 -27.40 0.08 21.84
C TYR A 381 -28.76 -0.53 21.50
N GLY A 382 -29.06 -0.56 20.19
CA GLY A 382 -30.30 -1.14 19.67
C GLY A 382 -31.49 -0.16 19.62
N ASN A 383 -31.34 1.09 20.10
CA ASN A 383 -32.40 2.12 19.95
C ASN A 383 -32.52 2.62 18.51
N THR A 384 -31.42 2.54 17.74
CA THR A 384 -31.41 2.88 16.31
C THR A 384 -31.34 1.59 15.51
N SER A 385 -32.32 1.39 14.63
CA SER A 385 -32.36 0.27 13.70
C SER A 385 -31.92 0.66 12.28
N LYS A 386 -31.54 -0.34 11.47
CA LYS A 386 -31.34 -0.14 10.04
C LYS A 386 -32.60 0.49 9.42
N CYS A 387 -32.41 1.39 8.49
CA CYS A 387 -33.51 1.93 7.70
C CYS A 387 -33.30 1.63 6.21
N THR A 388 -34.35 1.81 5.43
CA THR A 388 -34.38 1.47 4.00
C THR A 388 -34.70 2.67 3.11
N THR A 389 -34.62 3.89 3.65
CA THR A 389 -34.92 5.12 2.88
C THR A 389 -33.82 5.37 1.85
N VAL A 390 -34.12 5.09 0.59
CA VAL A 390 -33.23 5.37 -0.54
C VAL A 390 -33.24 6.87 -0.84
N SER A 391 -32.05 7.47 -0.90
CA SER A 391 -31.87 8.85 -1.35
C SER A 391 -31.74 8.87 -2.87
N ALA A 392 -32.79 9.29 -3.58
CA ALA A 392 -32.75 9.36 -5.05
C ALA A 392 -31.62 10.30 -5.54
N SER A 393 -31.39 11.43 -4.86
CA SER A 393 -30.34 12.40 -5.24
C SER A 393 -28.92 11.92 -4.99
N ASP A 394 -28.72 10.96 -4.06
CA ASP A 394 -27.39 10.42 -3.72
C ASP A 394 -27.09 9.07 -4.34
N SER A 395 -28.11 8.40 -4.92
CA SER A 395 -27.97 7.06 -5.52
C SER A 395 -27.34 7.11 -6.91
N ASP A 396 -27.03 5.93 -7.45
CA ASP A 396 -26.43 5.71 -8.77
C ASP A 396 -25.12 6.51 -8.97
N GLN A 397 -24.32 6.63 -7.88
CA GLN A 397 -23.01 7.29 -7.96
C GLN A 397 -22.13 6.51 -8.93
N THR A 398 -21.78 7.13 -10.04
CA THR A 398 -20.99 6.54 -11.11
C THR A 398 -19.71 7.33 -11.30
N ILE A 399 -18.58 6.63 -11.41
CA ILE A 399 -17.28 7.19 -11.83
C ILE A 399 -16.69 6.20 -12.83
N LYS A 400 -16.34 6.67 -14.03
CA LYS A 400 -15.61 5.90 -15.04
C LYS A 400 -14.39 6.68 -15.46
N GLN A 401 -13.29 5.98 -15.61
CA GLN A 401 -12.04 6.54 -16.12
C GLN A 401 -11.41 5.52 -17.08
N GLU A 402 -11.05 5.98 -18.25
CA GLU A 402 -10.37 5.17 -19.26
C GLU A 402 -9.09 5.89 -19.67
N SER A 403 -8.01 5.17 -19.86
CA SER A 403 -6.75 5.76 -20.28
C SER A 403 -5.93 4.86 -21.18
N TYR A 404 -5.24 5.48 -22.12
CA TYR A 404 -4.32 4.88 -23.07
C TYR A 404 -2.98 5.60 -22.99
N SER A 405 -1.89 4.86 -23.05
CA SER A 405 -0.58 5.48 -22.96
C SER A 405 0.49 4.73 -23.72
N ALA A 406 1.53 5.48 -24.08
CA ALA A 406 2.80 4.97 -24.55
C ALA A 406 3.94 5.61 -23.74
N TYR A 407 4.98 4.85 -23.43
CA TYR A 407 6.12 5.32 -22.68
C TYR A 407 7.42 4.69 -23.16
N ALA A 408 8.50 5.39 -22.87
CA ALA A 408 9.85 4.91 -23.12
C ALA A 408 10.76 5.38 -21.97
N GLN A 409 11.74 4.55 -21.63
CA GLN A 409 12.79 4.85 -20.67
C GLN A 409 14.09 4.25 -21.17
N ASP A 410 15.20 4.90 -20.87
CA ASP A 410 16.55 4.40 -21.10
C ASP A 410 17.39 4.63 -19.83
N ALA A 411 18.09 3.61 -19.40
CA ALA A 411 19.16 3.69 -18.42
C ALA A 411 20.48 3.53 -19.16
N LEU A 412 21.14 4.66 -19.39
CA LEU A 412 22.39 4.78 -20.14
C LEU A 412 23.59 4.73 -19.21
N TYR A 413 24.42 3.71 -19.32
CA TYR A 413 25.68 3.55 -18.57
C TYR A 413 26.79 4.33 -19.30
N LEU A 414 26.97 5.60 -18.91
CA LEU A 414 27.95 6.51 -19.51
C LEU A 414 29.40 6.07 -19.24
N THR A 415 29.63 5.54 -18.05
CA THR A 415 30.90 4.95 -17.60
C THR A 415 30.57 3.91 -16.52
N ASP A 416 31.57 3.17 -16.02
CA ASP A 416 31.39 2.23 -14.89
C ASP A 416 30.82 2.92 -13.63
N ASN A 417 30.97 4.24 -13.51
CA ASN A 417 30.53 5.01 -12.35
C ASN A 417 29.28 5.88 -12.59
N TRP A 418 28.94 6.20 -13.85
CA TRP A 418 27.84 7.12 -14.15
C TRP A 418 26.72 6.43 -14.91
N ILE A 419 25.51 6.50 -14.37
CA ILE A 419 24.29 6.00 -15.01
C ILE A 419 23.31 7.18 -15.13
N ALA A 420 22.82 7.44 -16.34
CA ALA A 420 21.78 8.42 -16.61
C ALA A 420 20.47 7.71 -16.98
N VAL A 421 19.40 8.01 -16.27
CA VAL A 421 18.06 7.46 -16.57
C VAL A 421 17.17 8.56 -17.10
N ALA A 422 16.58 8.37 -18.27
CA ALA A 422 15.62 9.30 -18.86
C ALA A 422 14.37 8.55 -19.30
N GLY A 423 13.21 9.07 -18.98
CA GLY A 423 11.93 8.48 -19.36
C GLY A 423 10.88 9.52 -19.68
N ILE A 424 9.93 9.14 -20.52
CA ILE A 424 8.79 9.96 -20.90
C ILE A 424 7.56 9.09 -21.12
N ARG A 425 6.40 9.58 -20.73
CA ARG A 425 5.10 8.96 -21.00
C ARG A 425 4.16 9.99 -21.61
N TYR A 426 3.46 9.58 -22.64
CA TYR A 426 2.25 10.22 -23.12
C TYR A 426 1.04 9.44 -22.64
N GLN A 427 0.04 10.12 -22.10
CA GLN A 427 -1.21 9.50 -21.65
C GLN A 427 -2.41 10.34 -22.04
N TYR A 428 -3.34 9.71 -22.76
CA TYR A 428 -4.68 10.23 -23.05
C TYR A 428 -5.67 9.56 -22.09
N TYR A 429 -6.63 10.32 -21.56
CA TYR A 429 -7.65 9.77 -20.67
C TYR A 429 -9.00 10.45 -20.85
N THR A 430 -10.06 9.72 -20.46
CA THR A 430 -11.42 10.21 -20.37
C THR A 430 -11.97 9.99 -18.97
N GLN A 431 -12.86 10.88 -18.52
CA GLN A 431 -13.54 10.79 -17.24
C GLN A 431 -15.03 11.06 -17.41
N TYR A 432 -15.84 10.24 -16.74
CA TYR A 432 -17.29 10.39 -16.68
C TYR A 432 -17.74 10.17 -15.25
N ALA A 433 -18.44 11.14 -14.64
CA ALA A 433 -18.96 11.01 -13.29
C ALA A 433 -20.30 11.73 -13.10
N GLY A 434 -21.12 11.15 -12.24
CA GLY A 434 -22.41 11.72 -11.90
C GLY A 434 -23.15 10.90 -10.85
N LYS A 435 -24.38 11.31 -10.53
CA LYS A 435 -25.27 10.64 -9.58
C LYS A 435 -26.71 11.06 -9.74
N GLY A 436 -27.60 10.36 -9.04
CA GLY A 436 -29.00 10.75 -8.85
C GLY A 436 -29.98 9.99 -9.71
N ARG A 437 -31.25 10.08 -9.32
CA ARG A 437 -32.43 9.57 -10.02
C ARG A 437 -33.46 10.69 -10.19
N PRO A 438 -33.55 11.32 -11.38
CA PRO A 438 -32.83 11.01 -12.63
C PRO A 438 -31.32 11.26 -12.51
N PHE A 439 -30.53 10.52 -13.30
CA PHE A 439 -29.07 10.62 -13.31
C PHE A 439 -28.62 11.98 -13.87
N ASN A 440 -27.72 12.65 -13.16
CA ASN A 440 -27.13 13.91 -13.58
C ASN A 440 -25.62 13.70 -13.80
N VAL A 441 -25.16 14.02 -15.01
CA VAL A 441 -23.74 14.00 -15.37
C VAL A 441 -23.10 15.28 -14.87
N ASN A 442 -22.05 15.17 -14.06
CA ASN A 442 -21.33 16.30 -13.48
C ASN A 442 -19.87 16.39 -13.97
N THR A 443 -19.35 15.31 -14.50
CA THR A 443 -18.05 15.27 -15.21
C THR A 443 -18.19 14.47 -16.48
N ASP A 444 -17.81 15.04 -17.60
CA ASP A 444 -17.63 14.39 -18.91
C ASP A 444 -16.48 15.11 -19.60
N SER A 445 -15.25 14.60 -19.39
CA SER A 445 -14.05 15.27 -19.82
C SER A 445 -13.04 14.29 -20.43
N ARG A 446 -12.15 14.87 -21.23
CA ARG A 446 -11.00 14.18 -21.83
C ARG A 446 -9.82 15.13 -21.86
N ASP A 447 -8.63 14.59 -21.63
CA ASP A 447 -7.40 15.36 -21.65
C ASP A 447 -6.20 14.46 -21.92
N GLU A 448 -5.02 15.06 -22.10
CA GLU A 448 -3.76 14.37 -22.34
C GLU A 448 -2.64 14.97 -21.48
N GLN A 449 -1.67 14.13 -21.12
CA GLN A 449 -0.55 14.55 -20.29
C GLN A 449 0.76 13.90 -20.73
N TRP A 450 1.83 14.68 -20.61
CA TRP A 450 3.20 14.21 -20.76
C TRP A 450 3.88 14.21 -19.38
N THR A 451 4.51 13.11 -19.01
CA THR A 451 5.18 12.96 -17.71
C THR A 451 6.62 12.52 -17.91
N PRO A 452 7.58 13.47 -17.90
CA PRO A 452 9.01 13.17 -17.97
C PRO A 452 9.57 12.70 -16.62
N LYS A 453 10.66 11.92 -16.69
CA LYS A 453 11.52 11.52 -15.57
C LYS A 453 12.97 11.63 -16.01
N LEU A 454 13.82 12.17 -15.15
CA LEU A 454 15.27 12.25 -15.32
C LEU A 454 15.94 11.81 -14.03
N GLY A 455 16.91 10.91 -14.12
CA GLY A 455 17.68 10.41 -13.00
C GLY A 455 19.16 10.38 -13.35
N LEU A 456 19.99 10.54 -12.34
CA LEU A 456 21.44 10.41 -12.44
C LEU A 456 21.95 9.64 -11.23
N VAL A 457 22.79 8.64 -11.45
CA VAL A 457 23.48 7.88 -10.42
C VAL A 457 24.98 8.03 -10.62
N TYR A 458 25.70 8.25 -9.52
CA TYR A 458 27.15 8.23 -9.48
C TYR A 458 27.61 7.19 -8.47
N LYS A 459 28.22 6.12 -8.91
CA LYS A 459 28.83 5.09 -8.07
C LYS A 459 30.17 5.63 -7.52
N LEU A 460 30.15 6.05 -6.27
CA LEU A 460 31.36 6.54 -5.58
C LEU A 460 32.32 5.40 -5.29
N THR A 461 31.77 4.26 -4.90
CA THR A 461 32.44 2.95 -4.72
C THR A 461 31.48 1.85 -5.17
N PRO A 462 31.90 0.58 -5.27
CA PRO A 462 30.99 -0.53 -5.54
C PRO A 462 29.82 -0.64 -4.54
N SER A 463 30.00 -0.18 -3.30
CA SER A 463 29.03 -0.27 -2.21
C SER A 463 28.33 1.07 -1.89
N VAL A 464 28.62 2.16 -2.62
CA VAL A 464 28.05 3.50 -2.34
C VAL A 464 27.71 4.20 -3.64
N SER A 465 26.46 4.59 -3.80
CA SER A 465 26.00 5.41 -4.92
C SER A 465 25.33 6.70 -4.42
N LEU A 466 25.53 7.78 -5.18
CA LEU A 466 24.82 9.04 -5.04
C LEU A 466 23.82 9.13 -6.16
N PHE A 467 22.63 9.69 -5.90
CA PHE A 467 21.65 9.88 -6.95
C PHE A 467 20.95 11.24 -6.89
N ALA A 468 20.46 11.66 -8.04
CA ALA A 468 19.56 12.79 -8.18
C ALA A 468 18.42 12.42 -9.13
N ASN A 469 17.20 12.88 -8.85
CA ASN A 469 16.01 12.56 -9.62
C ASN A 469 15.11 13.79 -9.77
N TYR A 470 14.59 13.96 -10.98
CA TYR A 470 13.45 14.82 -11.27
C TYR A 470 12.34 13.98 -11.89
N SER A 471 11.13 14.08 -11.36
CA SER A 471 9.99 13.33 -11.86
C SER A 471 8.70 14.13 -11.76
N GLN A 472 7.76 13.82 -12.66
CA GLN A 472 6.43 14.40 -12.68
C GLN A 472 5.35 13.36 -12.50
N THR A 473 4.20 13.83 -12.00
CA THR A 473 2.97 13.03 -11.94
C THR A 473 1.76 13.91 -12.15
N PHE A 474 0.65 13.31 -12.51
CA PHE A 474 -0.63 13.98 -12.60
C PHE A 474 -1.76 13.08 -12.10
N MET A 475 -2.84 13.73 -11.67
CA MET A 475 -4.06 13.05 -11.27
C MET A 475 -5.28 13.81 -11.82
N PRO A 476 -6.08 13.18 -12.69
CA PRO A 476 -7.33 13.74 -13.16
C PRO A 476 -8.29 14.01 -12.00
N GLN A 477 -9.07 15.08 -12.12
CA GLN A 477 -10.08 15.44 -11.14
C GLN A 477 -11.47 15.20 -11.72
N SER A 478 -12.35 14.57 -10.93
CA SER A 478 -13.75 14.35 -11.28
C SER A 478 -14.65 14.61 -10.09
N SER A 479 -15.90 14.97 -10.34
CA SER A 479 -16.90 15.16 -9.29
C SER A 479 -18.22 14.47 -9.66
N ILE A 480 -18.77 13.74 -8.71
CA ILE A 480 -20.14 13.21 -8.78
C ILE A 480 -21.19 14.26 -8.35
N ALA A 481 -20.77 15.37 -7.77
CA ALA A 481 -21.64 16.48 -7.37
C ALA A 481 -21.57 17.61 -8.40
N SER A 482 -22.63 18.40 -8.48
CA SER A 482 -22.66 19.58 -9.34
C SER A 482 -21.65 20.62 -8.86
N TYR A 483 -20.99 21.28 -9.79
CA TYR A 483 -20.06 22.38 -9.57
C TYR A 483 -20.06 23.32 -10.78
N ILE A 484 -19.55 24.54 -10.58
CA ILE A 484 -19.30 25.50 -11.64
C ILE A 484 -17.79 25.71 -11.77
N GLY A 485 -17.26 25.65 -13.00
CA GLY A 485 -15.84 25.83 -13.31
C GLY A 485 -15.23 24.60 -13.96
N ASP A 486 -13.94 24.69 -14.28
CA ASP A 486 -13.17 23.62 -14.89
C ASP A 486 -12.43 22.80 -13.81
N LEU A 487 -12.24 21.52 -14.07
CA LEU A 487 -11.45 20.60 -13.27
C LEU A 487 -10.21 20.12 -14.04
N PRO A 488 -9.18 20.99 -14.25
CA PRO A 488 -7.94 20.54 -14.85
C PRO A 488 -7.27 19.51 -13.93
N PRO A 489 -6.44 18.59 -14.47
CA PRO A 489 -5.76 17.62 -13.64
C PRO A 489 -4.84 18.30 -12.62
N GLU A 490 -4.75 17.73 -11.43
CA GLU A 490 -3.67 18.02 -10.52
C GLU A 490 -2.35 17.62 -11.17
N SER A 491 -1.33 18.43 -11.04
CA SER A 491 0.01 18.13 -11.54
C SER A 491 1.04 18.30 -10.43
N SER A 492 2.06 17.47 -10.44
CA SER A 492 3.12 17.55 -9.45
C SER A 492 4.48 17.36 -10.08
N ASN A 493 5.45 18.02 -9.50
CA ASN A 493 6.86 17.80 -9.79
C ASN A 493 7.64 17.60 -8.49
N ALA A 494 8.63 16.73 -8.55
CA ALA A 494 9.50 16.42 -7.43
C ALA A 494 10.97 16.48 -7.83
N TYR A 495 11.76 16.92 -6.88
CA TYR A 495 13.22 16.84 -6.87
C TYR A 495 13.64 15.95 -5.71
N GLU A 496 14.56 15.05 -5.98
CA GLU A 496 15.10 14.15 -4.97
C GLU A 496 16.61 14.02 -5.18
N VAL A 497 17.36 14.02 -4.08
CA VAL A 497 18.79 13.73 -4.06
C VAL A 497 19.08 12.82 -2.89
N GLY A 498 20.01 11.90 -3.04
CA GLY A 498 20.29 10.97 -1.97
C GLY A 498 21.55 10.15 -2.17
N ALA A 499 21.76 9.23 -1.26
CA ALA A 499 22.84 8.24 -1.29
C ALA A 499 22.28 6.88 -0.90
N LYS A 500 22.78 5.84 -1.53
CA LYS A 500 22.51 4.45 -1.22
C LYS A 500 23.79 3.73 -0.83
N PHE A 501 23.65 2.80 0.07
CA PHE A 501 24.78 2.10 0.70
C PHE A 501 24.48 0.60 0.77
N GLU A 502 25.50 -0.17 0.51
CA GLU A 502 25.59 -1.57 0.88
C GLU A 502 26.68 -1.69 1.95
N LEU A 503 26.26 -2.01 3.18
CA LEU A 503 27.09 -1.94 4.38
C LEU A 503 27.31 -3.36 4.92
N PHE A 504 28.53 -3.67 5.33
CA PHE A 504 28.88 -4.93 6.01
C PHE A 504 28.49 -6.19 5.22
N ASP A 505 28.42 -6.11 3.89
CA ASP A 505 28.04 -7.19 2.97
C ASP A 505 26.67 -7.85 3.29
N GLY A 506 25.77 -7.13 3.97
CA GLY A 506 24.46 -7.69 4.38
C GLY A 506 23.38 -6.66 4.71
N ILE A 507 23.67 -5.35 4.62
CA ILE A 507 22.73 -4.29 4.90
C ILE A 507 22.63 -3.35 3.71
N THR A 508 21.41 -3.14 3.22
CA THR A 508 21.08 -2.07 2.30
C THR A 508 20.52 -0.88 3.08
N ALA A 509 21.06 0.31 2.82
CA ALA A 509 20.58 1.55 3.44
C ALA A 509 20.46 2.67 2.41
N ASP A 510 19.53 3.59 2.63
CA ASP A 510 19.39 4.81 1.82
C ASP A 510 19.12 6.04 2.67
N ILE A 511 19.54 7.20 2.16
CA ILE A 511 19.24 8.52 2.70
C ILE A 511 18.80 9.39 1.53
N ALA A 512 17.63 10.02 1.64
CA ALA A 512 17.10 10.91 0.61
C ALA A 512 16.57 12.22 1.17
N LEU A 513 16.74 13.27 0.38
CA LEU A 513 16.12 14.58 0.55
C LEU A 513 15.14 14.78 -0.62
N PHE A 514 13.91 15.18 -0.32
CA PHE A 514 12.90 15.42 -1.34
C PHE A 514 12.20 16.77 -1.19
N ASP A 515 11.75 17.33 -2.31
CA ASP A 515 10.88 18.50 -2.37
C ASP A 515 9.84 18.29 -3.49
N ILE A 516 8.55 18.18 -3.09
CA ILE A 516 7.43 17.88 -3.97
C ILE A 516 6.45 19.05 -3.96
N HIS A 517 6.11 19.53 -5.16
CA HIS A 517 5.13 20.59 -5.37
C HIS A 517 3.94 20.05 -6.15
N LYS A 518 2.74 20.19 -5.59
CA LYS A 518 1.46 19.83 -6.21
C LYS A 518 0.68 21.10 -6.52
N ARG A 519 0.12 21.20 -7.73
CA ARG A 519 -0.63 22.34 -8.26
C ARG A 519 -2.01 21.90 -8.72
N ASN A 520 -2.88 22.89 -8.98
CA ASN A 520 -4.27 22.69 -9.41
C ASN A 520 -5.07 21.88 -8.39
N VAL A 521 -4.74 21.99 -7.10
CA VAL A 521 -5.49 21.31 -6.06
C VAL A 521 -6.88 21.92 -5.98
N LEU A 522 -7.90 21.06 -6.00
CA LEU A 522 -9.30 21.46 -5.95
C LEU A 522 -9.62 22.08 -4.59
N TYR A 523 -10.23 23.24 -4.60
CA TYR A 523 -10.98 23.78 -3.48
C TYR A 523 -12.37 24.25 -3.95
N THR A 524 -13.30 24.33 -3.03
CA THR A 524 -14.68 24.75 -3.32
C THR A 524 -15.01 26.02 -2.55
N GLU A 525 -15.65 26.96 -3.24
CA GLU A 525 -16.20 28.19 -2.65
C GLU A 525 -17.72 28.15 -2.78
N SER A 526 -18.43 28.45 -1.71
CA SER A 526 -19.89 28.56 -1.74
C SER A 526 -20.30 30.02 -1.92
N ILE A 527 -21.02 30.32 -3.00
CA ILE A 527 -21.58 31.65 -3.30
C ILE A 527 -23.10 31.49 -3.39
N GLY A 528 -23.80 31.86 -2.33
CA GLY A 528 -25.23 31.56 -2.22
C GLY A 528 -25.49 30.06 -2.12
N ASP A 529 -26.36 29.53 -2.98
CA ASP A 529 -26.68 28.10 -3.04
C ASP A 529 -25.79 27.32 -4.03
N GLU A 530 -24.84 27.98 -4.67
CA GLU A 530 -23.95 27.38 -5.68
C GLU A 530 -22.61 26.98 -5.08
N THR A 531 -22.07 25.86 -5.49
CA THR A 531 -20.70 25.42 -5.20
C THR A 531 -19.82 25.66 -6.42
N ILE A 532 -18.85 26.53 -6.30
CA ILE A 532 -17.87 26.83 -7.34
C ILE A 532 -16.61 26.03 -7.09
N ALA A 533 -16.20 25.22 -8.06
CA ALA A 533 -14.92 24.53 -8.02
C ALA A 533 -13.83 25.43 -8.56
N LYS A 534 -12.73 25.53 -7.83
CA LYS A 534 -11.53 26.27 -8.21
C LYS A 534 -10.32 25.37 -8.01
N THR A 535 -9.38 25.41 -8.94
CA THR A 535 -8.21 24.53 -8.99
C THR A 535 -6.89 25.31 -8.94
N ALA A 536 -6.86 26.44 -8.26
CA ALA A 536 -5.64 27.26 -8.13
C ALA A 536 -4.79 26.88 -6.90
N GLY A 537 -5.24 25.93 -6.08
CA GLY A 537 -4.56 25.54 -4.86
C GLY A 537 -3.16 24.94 -5.12
N ARG A 538 -2.23 25.24 -4.22
CA ARG A 538 -0.88 24.66 -4.22
C ARG A 538 -0.54 24.04 -2.89
N VAL A 539 0.13 22.88 -2.94
CA VAL A 539 0.60 22.14 -1.77
C VAL A 539 2.07 21.82 -1.97
N ARG A 540 2.85 21.85 -0.91
CA ARG A 540 4.25 21.46 -0.90
C ARG A 540 4.51 20.44 0.20
N SER A 541 5.32 19.43 -0.12
CA SER A 541 5.89 18.50 0.86
C SER A 541 7.38 18.37 0.63
N ARG A 542 8.17 18.50 1.69
CA ARG A 542 9.62 18.32 1.65
C ARG A 542 10.10 17.62 2.89
N GLY A 543 11.21 16.91 2.79
CA GLY A 543 11.69 16.17 3.94
C GLY A 543 12.98 15.41 3.73
N VAL A 544 13.25 14.58 4.71
CA VAL A 544 14.41 13.69 4.78
C VAL A 544 13.91 12.30 5.11
N GLU A 545 14.52 11.29 4.51
CA GLU A 545 14.25 9.87 4.78
C GLU A 545 15.56 9.14 4.98
N VAL A 546 15.54 8.18 5.90
CA VAL A 546 16.62 7.21 6.13
C VAL A 546 15.94 5.87 6.34
N ASP A 547 16.29 4.90 5.53
CA ASP A 547 15.80 3.52 5.65
C ASP A 547 17.00 2.57 5.59
N LEU A 548 16.95 1.48 6.36
CA LEU A 548 17.94 0.42 6.30
C LEU A 548 17.33 -0.93 6.65
N ALA A 549 17.80 -1.99 5.99
CA ALA A 549 17.37 -3.35 6.25
C ALA A 549 18.46 -4.35 5.91
N GLY A 550 18.59 -5.43 6.69
CA GLY A 550 19.53 -6.51 6.43
C GLY A 550 20.08 -7.17 7.67
N ALA A 551 21.19 -7.91 7.51
CA ALA A 551 21.88 -8.65 8.54
C ALA A 551 23.05 -7.83 9.10
N LEU A 552 23.01 -7.47 10.38
CA LEU A 552 24.14 -6.84 11.09
C LEU A 552 25.25 -7.85 11.37
N THR A 553 24.89 -9.08 11.62
CA THR A 553 25.76 -10.24 11.82
C THR A 553 25.02 -11.48 11.36
N GLU A 554 25.70 -12.63 11.31
CA GLU A 554 25.08 -13.93 11.01
C GLU A 554 23.85 -14.26 11.90
N ASN A 555 23.72 -13.60 13.06
CA ASN A 555 22.67 -13.87 14.04
C ASN A 555 21.75 -12.68 14.31
N ILE A 556 22.04 -11.47 13.80
CA ILE A 556 21.28 -10.27 14.10
C ILE A 556 20.80 -9.63 12.81
N ASN A 557 19.48 -9.55 12.66
CA ASN A 557 18.87 -8.79 11.58
C ASN A 557 18.26 -7.48 12.11
N ILE A 558 18.22 -6.48 11.25
CA ILE A 558 17.68 -5.16 11.54
C ILE A 558 16.85 -4.66 10.38
N ILE A 559 15.71 -4.02 10.71
CA ILE A 559 15.01 -3.11 9.82
C ILE A 559 14.72 -1.83 10.59
N ALA A 560 15.07 -0.68 10.04
CA ALA A 560 14.86 0.60 10.68
C ALA A 560 14.56 1.69 9.67
N SER A 561 13.73 2.63 10.08
CA SER A 561 13.37 3.77 9.27
C SER A 561 13.25 5.05 10.10
N TYR A 562 13.56 6.18 9.48
CA TYR A 562 13.27 7.50 10.01
C TYR A 562 12.88 8.44 8.88
N GLY A 563 11.81 9.21 9.11
CA GLY A 563 11.35 10.21 8.17
C GLY A 563 10.99 11.53 8.84
N TYR A 564 11.40 12.64 8.20
CA TYR A 564 10.91 13.98 8.49
C TYR A 564 10.14 14.51 7.29
N THR A 565 8.92 15.05 7.51
CA THR A 565 8.08 15.62 6.45
C THR A 565 7.47 16.95 6.90
N ASP A 566 7.72 18.03 6.14
CA ASP A 566 7.03 19.32 6.25
C ASP A 566 6.07 19.47 5.07
N ALA A 567 4.82 19.04 5.25
CA ALA A 567 3.76 19.09 4.24
C ALA A 567 2.70 20.12 4.60
N LYS A 568 2.47 21.09 3.70
CA LYS A 568 1.55 22.19 3.95
C LYS A 568 0.90 22.74 2.68
N VAL A 569 -0.27 23.33 2.87
CA VAL A 569 -0.98 24.12 1.87
C VAL A 569 -0.26 25.45 1.69
N LEU A 570 0.13 25.80 0.47
CA LEU A 570 0.75 27.08 0.12
C LEU A 570 -0.29 28.11 -0.30
N GLU A 571 -1.27 27.69 -1.09
CA GLU A 571 -2.33 28.51 -1.64
C GLU A 571 -3.67 27.83 -1.51
N ASP A 572 -4.58 28.44 -0.81
CA ASP A 572 -5.98 28.06 -0.62
C ASP A 572 -6.67 29.20 0.16
N PRO A 573 -7.92 29.57 -0.14
CA PRO A 573 -8.63 30.65 0.58
C PRO A 573 -8.74 30.43 2.08
N ASP A 574 -8.94 29.19 2.52
CA ASP A 574 -9.26 28.83 3.91
C ASP A 574 -8.09 28.15 4.64
N TYR A 575 -7.20 27.49 3.91
CA TYR A 575 -6.22 26.57 4.49
C TYR A 575 -4.77 26.95 4.24
N ALA A 576 -4.47 28.10 3.59
CA ALA A 576 -3.11 28.56 3.35
C ALA A 576 -2.26 28.57 4.63
N GLY A 577 -1.06 28.00 4.58
CA GLY A 577 -0.14 27.84 5.70
C GLY A 577 -0.46 26.69 6.66
N LYS A 578 -1.60 25.99 6.51
CA LYS A 578 -1.96 24.85 7.36
C LYS A 578 -1.20 23.58 6.96
N PRO A 579 -0.83 22.74 7.94
CA PRO A 579 -0.29 21.41 7.64
C PRO A 579 -1.36 20.50 7.04
N LEU A 580 -0.94 19.56 6.22
CA LEU A 580 -1.85 18.52 5.70
C LEU A 580 -2.32 17.61 6.84
N PRO A 581 -3.60 17.16 6.82
CA PRO A 581 -4.14 16.28 7.84
C PRO A 581 -3.51 14.89 7.77
N ASN A 582 -3.44 14.21 8.91
CA ASN A 582 -2.83 12.88 9.09
C ASN A 582 -1.33 12.79 8.76
N VAL A 583 -0.66 13.87 8.43
CA VAL A 583 0.78 13.90 8.10
C VAL A 583 1.59 14.29 9.34
N PRO A 584 2.32 13.37 9.98
CA PRO A 584 3.24 13.69 11.06
C PRO A 584 4.53 14.33 10.51
N ARG A 585 5.18 15.15 11.31
CA ARG A 585 6.50 15.69 10.96
C ARG A 585 7.61 14.65 11.10
N HIS A 586 7.47 13.74 12.05
CA HIS A 586 8.46 12.69 12.30
C HIS A 586 7.76 11.34 12.33
N THR A 587 8.33 10.39 11.62
CA THR A 587 8.01 8.97 11.68
C THR A 587 9.29 8.21 11.99
N GLY A 588 9.20 7.05 12.60
CA GLY A 588 10.35 6.20 12.80
C GLY A 588 9.96 4.83 13.28
N SER A 589 10.76 3.85 12.91
CA SER A 589 10.65 2.47 13.36
C SER A 589 12.04 1.85 13.53
N LEU A 590 12.09 0.86 14.40
CA LEU A 590 13.27 0.00 14.58
C LEU A 590 12.76 -1.37 15.00
N PHE A 591 13.22 -2.42 14.32
CA PHE A 591 12.97 -3.79 14.70
C PHE A 591 14.26 -4.61 14.54
N LEU A 592 14.59 -5.39 15.57
CA LEU A 592 15.79 -6.22 15.67
C LEU A 592 15.38 -7.65 15.97
N THR A 593 16.12 -8.61 15.38
CA THR A 593 16.00 -10.02 15.71
C THR A 593 17.34 -10.60 16.09
N TYR A 594 17.32 -11.63 16.91
CA TYR A 594 18.49 -12.40 17.29
C TYR A 594 18.21 -13.89 17.21
N ASP A 595 19.05 -14.60 16.44
CA ASP A 595 18.95 -16.04 16.21
C ASP A 595 19.94 -16.80 17.09
N ILE A 596 19.44 -17.78 17.87
CA ILE A 596 20.24 -18.75 18.59
C ILE A 596 20.15 -20.08 17.85
N HIS A 597 21.19 -20.40 17.10
CA HIS A 597 21.30 -21.66 16.36
C HIS A 597 21.81 -22.79 17.27
N ASN A 598 21.69 -24.02 16.78
CA ASN A 598 22.21 -25.22 17.44
C ASN A 598 21.66 -25.48 18.86
N MET A 599 20.43 -25.09 19.14
CA MET A 599 19.71 -25.54 20.33
C MET A 599 19.57 -27.07 20.34
N PRO A 600 19.31 -27.72 21.50
CA PRO A 600 19.13 -29.15 21.56
C PRO A 600 18.21 -29.68 20.46
N GLY A 601 18.65 -30.70 19.70
CA GLY A 601 17.95 -31.19 18.50
C GLY A 601 18.22 -30.40 17.22
N ASN A 602 19.27 -29.57 17.21
CA ASN A 602 19.63 -28.68 16.09
C ASN A 602 18.53 -27.65 15.76
N ASN A 603 17.75 -27.29 16.77
CA ASN A 603 16.67 -26.31 16.68
C ASN A 603 17.18 -24.88 16.66
N THR A 604 16.34 -23.92 16.30
CA THR A 604 16.65 -22.50 16.32
C THR A 604 15.63 -21.77 17.20
N LEU A 605 16.12 -20.89 18.06
CA LEU A 605 15.32 -19.93 18.79
C LEU A 605 15.59 -18.54 18.25
N THR A 606 14.58 -17.88 17.69
CA THR A 606 14.62 -16.49 17.29
C THR A 606 13.83 -15.66 18.26
N PHE A 607 14.34 -14.56 18.71
CA PHE A 607 13.56 -13.56 19.43
C PHE A 607 13.90 -12.16 18.92
N GLY A 608 12.94 -11.28 19.06
CA GLY A 608 13.13 -9.92 18.59
C GLY A 608 12.08 -8.98 19.12
N GLY A 609 12.27 -7.74 18.80
CA GLY A 609 11.37 -6.70 19.16
C GLY A 609 11.79 -5.36 18.60
N GLY A 610 10.91 -4.42 18.75
CA GLY A 610 11.12 -3.09 18.24
C GLY A 610 9.93 -2.20 18.53
N GLY A 611 9.79 -1.18 17.72
CA GLY A 611 8.62 -0.31 17.81
C GLY A 611 8.61 0.72 16.71
N HIS A 612 7.46 1.33 16.56
CA HIS A 612 7.23 2.40 15.61
C HIS A 612 6.55 3.59 16.29
N GLY A 613 6.75 4.76 15.73
CA GLY A 613 6.18 5.96 16.29
C GLY A 613 6.05 7.09 15.30
N VAL A 614 5.14 7.99 15.63
CA VAL A 614 4.90 9.20 14.85
C VAL A 614 4.75 10.40 15.78
N SER A 615 5.15 11.58 15.32
CA SER A 615 4.91 12.82 16.04
C SER A 615 3.43 13.24 15.99
N ARG A 616 3.04 14.22 16.81
CA ARG A 616 1.71 14.84 16.70
C ARG A 616 1.46 15.36 15.29
N ARG A 617 0.21 15.26 14.82
CA ARG A 617 -0.18 15.67 13.47
C ARG A 617 -1.56 16.32 13.43
N SER A 618 -1.78 17.19 12.46
CA SER A 618 -3.11 17.77 12.26
C SER A 618 -4.14 16.69 11.98
N ALA A 619 -5.29 16.79 12.64
CA ALA A 619 -6.39 15.86 12.41
C ALA A 619 -7.36 16.34 11.32
N THR A 620 -7.36 17.64 10.99
CA THR A 620 -8.26 18.22 10.00
C THR A 620 -7.55 19.19 9.07
N ASN A 621 -8.15 19.46 7.93
CA ASN A 621 -7.68 20.51 7.01
C ASN A 621 -7.59 21.90 7.67
N ARG A 622 -8.42 22.18 8.68
CA ARG A 622 -8.43 23.43 9.44
C ARG A 622 -7.33 23.51 10.50
N ALA A 623 -6.73 22.37 10.85
CA ALA A 623 -5.77 22.23 11.95
C ALA A 623 -6.32 22.74 13.29
N ASP A 624 -7.62 22.54 13.54
CA ASP A 624 -8.33 22.99 14.74
C ASP A 624 -8.09 22.10 15.96
N TYR A 625 -7.67 20.83 15.74
CA TYR A 625 -7.13 19.94 16.75
C TYR A 625 -6.08 19.01 16.15
N TYR A 626 -5.34 18.31 17.02
CA TYR A 626 -4.23 17.44 16.62
C TYR A 626 -4.38 16.06 17.25
N LEU A 627 -4.10 15.02 16.47
CA LEU A 627 -3.86 13.68 17.02
C LEU A 627 -2.54 13.69 17.78
N PRO A 628 -2.50 13.16 19.01
CA PRO A 628 -1.26 13.03 19.78
C PRO A 628 -0.22 12.17 19.05
N GLY A 629 1.06 12.47 19.27
CA GLY A 629 2.13 11.57 18.88
C GLY A 629 2.13 10.31 19.75
N TYR A 630 2.67 9.23 19.21
CA TYR A 630 2.79 7.96 19.93
C TYR A 630 4.06 7.21 19.56
N PHE A 631 4.41 6.28 20.42
CA PHE A 631 5.35 5.20 20.17
C PHE A 631 4.73 3.90 20.70
N VAL A 632 4.74 2.86 19.88
CA VAL A 632 4.23 1.52 20.17
C VAL A 632 5.36 0.54 20.02
N ALA A 633 5.52 -0.36 20.98
CA ALA A 633 6.56 -1.38 20.99
C ALA A 633 5.95 -2.77 20.87
N ASP A 634 6.62 -3.63 20.12
CA ASP A 634 6.25 -5.01 19.86
C ASP A 634 7.42 -5.94 20.18
N ALA A 635 7.11 -7.20 20.51
CA ALA A 635 8.11 -8.23 20.77
C ALA A 635 7.62 -9.60 20.31
N PHE A 636 8.55 -10.49 19.94
CA PHE A 636 8.22 -11.86 19.60
C PHE A 636 9.32 -12.84 20.02
N ALA A 637 8.93 -14.12 20.08
CA ALA A 637 9.83 -15.25 20.19
C ALA A 637 9.29 -16.41 19.33
N ALA A 638 10.17 -17.02 18.55
CA ALA A 638 9.84 -18.16 17.69
C ALA A 638 10.82 -19.30 17.93
N TYR A 639 10.31 -20.51 18.14
CA TYR A 639 11.09 -21.71 18.31
C TYR A 639 10.83 -22.67 17.15
N LYS A 640 11.83 -22.80 16.24
CA LYS A 640 11.78 -23.70 15.09
C LYS A 640 12.42 -25.04 15.42
N MET A 641 11.60 -26.07 15.44
CA MET A 641 12.00 -27.46 15.65
C MET A 641 12.31 -28.13 14.33
N LYS A 642 13.51 -28.65 14.18
CA LYS A 642 13.93 -29.45 13.00
C LYS A 642 13.48 -30.89 13.11
N LEU A 643 12.18 -31.12 12.94
CA LEU A 643 11.54 -32.42 12.86
C LEU A 643 11.56 -32.93 11.39
N GLN A 644 10.98 -34.13 11.14
CA GLN A 644 10.74 -34.59 9.76
C GLN A 644 9.96 -33.57 8.94
N TYR A 645 8.97 -32.95 9.55
CA TYR A 645 8.28 -31.75 9.10
C TYR A 645 8.60 -30.64 10.11
N PRO A 646 9.36 -29.61 9.71
CA PRO A 646 9.71 -28.53 10.63
C PRO A 646 8.47 -27.85 11.23
N VAL A 647 8.51 -27.61 12.52
CA VAL A 647 7.41 -26.94 13.26
C VAL A 647 7.97 -25.71 13.95
N THR A 648 7.32 -24.57 13.70
CA THR A 648 7.61 -23.31 14.38
C THR A 648 6.49 -22.97 15.34
N LEU A 649 6.84 -22.72 16.61
CA LEU A 649 5.97 -22.15 17.61
C LEU A 649 6.36 -20.68 17.80
N GLN A 650 5.46 -19.77 17.58
CA GLN A 650 5.75 -18.33 17.66
C GLN A 650 4.76 -17.61 18.57
N LEU A 651 5.28 -16.73 19.39
CA LEU A 651 4.52 -15.84 20.27
C LEU A 651 4.84 -14.41 19.90
N ASN A 652 3.85 -13.62 19.48
CA ASN A 652 3.94 -12.21 19.23
C ASN A 652 3.14 -11.42 20.27
N VAL A 653 3.70 -10.34 20.76
CA VAL A 653 3.02 -9.36 21.62
C VAL A 653 3.08 -8.01 20.92
N LYS A 654 1.95 -7.60 20.34
CA LYS A 654 1.79 -6.29 19.71
C LYS A 654 1.32 -5.28 20.75
N ASN A 655 1.77 -4.03 20.63
CA ASN A 655 1.51 -2.96 21.61
C ASN A 655 1.81 -3.40 23.04
N LEU A 656 3.04 -3.83 23.27
CA LEU A 656 3.52 -4.46 24.53
C LEU A 656 3.13 -3.69 25.80
N PHE A 657 3.10 -2.36 25.75
CA PHE A 657 2.80 -1.48 26.87
C PHE A 657 1.33 -1.05 26.96
N ASP A 658 0.46 -1.63 26.12
CA ASP A 658 -0.98 -1.31 26.06
C ASP A 658 -1.27 0.18 25.87
N LYS A 659 -0.49 0.85 25.04
CA LYS A 659 -0.63 2.27 24.76
C LYS A 659 -1.94 2.55 24.04
N THR A 660 -2.71 3.54 24.51
CA THR A 660 -3.82 4.11 23.73
C THR A 660 -3.25 5.14 22.76
N TYR A 661 -3.52 4.98 21.48
CA TYR A 661 -3.04 5.86 20.42
C TYR A 661 -4.07 5.98 19.29
N TYR A 662 -3.87 6.92 18.38
CA TYR A 662 -4.81 7.23 17.30
C TYR A 662 -4.06 7.13 15.98
N THR A 663 -4.55 6.30 15.05
CA THR A 663 -3.86 6.03 13.78
C THR A 663 -4.17 7.09 12.73
N SER A 664 -5.43 7.52 12.63
CA SER A 664 -5.86 8.50 11.63
C SER A 664 -7.16 9.22 12.01
N SER A 665 -7.49 10.26 11.27
CA SER A 665 -8.77 10.97 11.33
C SER A 665 -9.45 10.96 9.96
N ILE A 666 -10.75 11.28 9.94
CA ILE A 666 -11.49 11.47 8.69
C ILE A 666 -11.16 12.80 7.98
N ALA A 667 -10.25 13.60 8.52
CA ALA A 667 -9.73 14.87 8.00
C ALA A 667 -10.73 16.03 7.86
N THR A 668 -12.03 15.80 7.85
CA THR A 668 -13.07 16.81 7.61
C THR A 668 -13.70 17.39 8.86
N ASN A 669 -13.73 16.60 9.95
CA ASN A 669 -14.28 17.02 11.24
C ASN A 669 -13.72 16.16 12.39
N ASN A 670 -14.16 16.44 13.62
CA ASN A 670 -13.69 15.80 14.86
C ASN A 670 -14.46 14.53 15.26
N LEU A 671 -15.41 14.07 14.44
CA LEU A 671 -16.35 13.00 14.81
C LEU A 671 -15.88 11.58 14.44
N GLY A 672 -14.72 11.46 13.83
CA GLY A 672 -14.18 10.16 13.45
C GLY A 672 -12.65 10.15 13.53
N ASN A 673 -12.11 9.46 14.54
CA ASN A 673 -10.68 9.31 14.75
C ASN A 673 -10.40 7.85 15.11
N GLN A 674 -9.64 7.16 14.29
CA GLN A 674 -9.31 5.75 14.47
C GLN A 674 -8.43 5.57 15.72
N ILE A 675 -8.82 4.63 16.56
CA ILE A 675 -8.04 4.22 17.73
C ILE A 675 -7.20 3.02 17.31
N GLY A 676 -5.91 3.06 17.57
CA GLY A 676 -5.03 1.92 17.35
C GLY A 676 -5.32 0.78 18.34
N ASP A 677 -5.00 -0.43 17.93
CA ASP A 677 -5.30 -1.64 18.68
C ASP A 677 -4.60 -1.65 20.03
N PRO A 678 -5.27 -2.16 21.10
CA PRO A 678 -4.67 -2.36 22.39
C PRO A 678 -3.63 -3.50 22.31
N ARG A 679 -2.99 -3.80 23.45
CA ARG A 679 -2.08 -4.94 23.50
C ARG A 679 -2.80 -6.21 23.05
N GLU A 680 -2.18 -6.87 22.08
CA GLU A 680 -2.59 -8.16 21.55
C GLU A 680 -1.49 -9.19 21.75
N VAL A 681 -1.87 -10.39 22.15
CA VAL A 681 -0.99 -11.55 22.22
C VAL A 681 -1.47 -12.55 21.19
N GLN A 682 -0.58 -12.91 20.26
CA GLN A 682 -0.85 -13.89 19.21
C GLN A 682 0.05 -15.11 19.41
N PHE A 683 -0.51 -16.30 19.27
CA PHE A 683 0.23 -17.56 19.28
C PHE A 683 0.02 -18.28 17.96
N THR A 684 1.12 -18.53 17.25
CA THR A 684 1.13 -19.19 15.93
C THR A 684 1.84 -20.54 16.03
N VAL A 685 1.23 -21.55 15.42
CA VAL A 685 1.87 -22.83 15.10
C VAL A 685 1.93 -22.96 13.58
N LYS A 686 3.13 -23.11 13.04
CA LYS A 686 3.38 -23.31 11.59
C LYS A 686 4.11 -24.64 11.40
N MET A 687 3.63 -25.47 10.48
CA MET A 687 4.29 -26.68 10.04
C MET A 687 4.67 -26.54 8.56
N GLU A 688 5.90 -26.90 8.23
CA GLU A 688 6.45 -26.91 6.87
C GLU A 688 6.63 -28.35 6.39
N PHE A 689 6.39 -28.64 5.09
CA PHE A 689 6.51 -30.00 4.51
C PHE A 689 6.88 -29.97 3.04
#